data_3581e1c3b2dc245acae86d0d29f5979d
#
_entry.id   3581e1c3b2dc245acae86d0d29f5979d
#
_cell.length_a   1.000
_cell.length_b   1.000
_cell.length_c   1.000
_cell.angle_alpha   90.00
_cell.angle_beta   90.00
_cell.angle_gamma   90.00
#
_symmetry.space_group_name_H-M   'P 1'
#
loop_
_entity.id
_entity.type
_entity.pdbx_description
1 polymer ?
#
loop_
_entity_poly.entity_id
_entity_poly.type
_entity_poly.pdbx_seq_one_letter_code
_entity_poly.pdbx_strand_id
1 'polypeptide(L)'
;MAQVCYGYYKDTIIDNRTKAKEEWTESPFQTPDEYRDKPLKVLINWDGFLVFDDSVDILAALANYMQEISGHGCCGRCFPGRVGTRLLAEQLMKIRSGACTEADIDKAIEIAESIFTSAKCTVAPTSTVPVRAFLKNFRDQITKEVKKESMEFFRHVTAPCTAGCPANVQIPEFIEEIKDHRYLDALATIRETMPLPGVCGRVCPHPCEANCRRGLVDEDPVSIMVLKRTPWDYEYYNNKDPRLPAKAPEKGKKVGIVGAGPAGLTAAYYLALMGYSVKIYEWQPEPGGMVAMGIPDYRQPRHLLRREVEIIQSLGVEIEYGKKLGDEKDDITLDYMKKNYDAVLVTIGAWKSRDMGIEGEKDGYEGVFASGIGFLLEQAHGKDTGVKGKKVVVVGGGNTAIDCVRVSLREGASDVNLVYRRSRKEMPAEDYEIEDAIEEGINFHFLWNPTKVVAENGKVVGVEVVEMVLGEPDESGRRKPEPKPGSEKIIPCDVIIPAIGQFTDLTFLTEKDGLAVTKWNTFKVRDDLYDTTDPKVFSAGDCEWGPMTVVKAIGAARWAALMIDRYLEDGAPYLTEEETLQLSLYKNKVFDKTEKVCELETKSIHRVHQHKMTGKERKDNYQEVEKPFTLQQAYDEATRCLRCVRMAMVGLGTK
;
A
#
# COMPACT_ATOMS: atom_id res chain seq x y z
N MET A 1 -0.95 -14.71 -22.32
CA MET A 1 -1.48 -13.33 -22.30
C MET A 1 -2.50 -13.19 -23.39
N ALA A 2 -3.59 -12.44 -23.14
CA ALA A 2 -4.60 -12.20 -24.15
C ALA A 2 -4.00 -11.55 -25.39
N GLN A 3 -4.40 -12.02 -26.57
CA GLN A 3 -3.92 -11.50 -27.85
C GLN A 3 -4.91 -10.47 -28.41
N VAL A 4 -4.39 -9.32 -28.84
CA VAL A 4 -5.17 -8.19 -29.30
C VAL A 4 -5.49 -8.32 -30.80
N CYS A 5 -6.78 -8.34 -31.15
CA CYS A 5 -7.24 -8.28 -32.51
C CYS A 5 -6.97 -6.89 -33.12
N TYR A 6 -7.46 -5.85 -32.46
CA TYR A 6 -7.16 -4.46 -32.80
C TYR A 6 -7.42 -3.54 -31.64
N GLY A 7 -6.86 -2.35 -31.68
CA GLY A 7 -7.05 -1.37 -30.64
C GLY A 7 -6.14 -0.16 -30.76
N TYR A 8 -6.25 0.69 -29.75
CA TYR A 8 -5.39 1.85 -29.54
C TYR A 8 -5.05 1.92 -28.06
N TYR A 9 -3.77 1.98 -27.73
CA TYR A 9 -3.33 2.06 -26.35
C TYR A 9 -2.04 2.89 -26.22
N LYS A 10 -2.06 3.93 -25.37
CA LYS A 10 -0.92 4.82 -25.13
C LYS A 10 -0.24 5.28 -26.43
N ASP A 11 -0.99 5.93 -27.29
CA ASP A 11 -0.56 6.47 -28.59
C ASP A 11 -0.11 5.41 -29.62
N THR A 12 -0.31 4.12 -29.33
CA THR A 12 0.02 3.02 -30.25
C THR A 12 -1.24 2.42 -30.87
N ILE A 13 -1.29 2.37 -32.20
CA ILE A 13 -2.34 1.66 -32.96
C ILE A 13 -1.90 0.20 -33.11
N ILE A 14 -2.78 -0.72 -32.72
CA ILE A 14 -2.63 -2.16 -32.93
C ILE A 14 -3.69 -2.59 -33.92
N ASP A 15 -3.30 -3.21 -35.04
CA ASP A 15 -4.22 -3.75 -36.02
C ASP A 15 -3.71 -5.09 -36.55
N ASN A 16 -4.30 -6.17 -36.09
CA ASN A 16 -3.98 -7.53 -36.46
C ASN A 16 -5.13 -8.22 -37.21
N ARG A 17 -6.18 -7.50 -37.61
CA ARG A 17 -7.40 -8.04 -38.24
C ARG A 17 -7.16 -8.83 -39.50
N THR A 18 -6.06 -8.59 -40.21
CA THR A 18 -5.68 -9.30 -41.44
C THR A 18 -4.72 -10.46 -41.21
N LYS A 19 -4.28 -10.69 -39.96
CA LYS A 19 -3.32 -11.73 -39.56
C LYS A 19 -4.04 -12.94 -39.00
N ALA A 20 -3.39 -14.10 -39.01
CA ALA A 20 -3.85 -15.26 -38.27
C ALA A 20 -3.77 -14.96 -36.76
N LYS A 21 -4.63 -15.57 -35.94
CA LYS A 21 -4.73 -15.29 -34.52
C LYS A 21 -3.41 -15.55 -33.79
N GLU A 22 -2.65 -16.53 -34.23
CA GLU A 22 -1.34 -16.90 -33.68
C GLU A 22 -0.27 -15.81 -33.89
N GLU A 23 -0.50 -14.88 -34.82
CA GLU A 23 0.39 -13.76 -35.14
C GLU A 23 -0.05 -12.44 -34.49
N TRP A 24 -1.12 -12.47 -33.70
CA TRP A 24 -1.62 -11.26 -33.05
C TRP A 24 -0.65 -10.78 -31.97
N THR A 25 -0.57 -9.49 -31.77
CA THR A 25 0.23 -8.86 -30.74
C THR A 25 -0.34 -9.18 -29.36
N GLU A 26 0.52 -9.54 -28.42
CA GLU A 26 0.11 -9.70 -27.02
C GLU A 26 -0.36 -8.39 -26.42
N SER A 27 -1.26 -8.49 -25.45
CA SER A 27 -1.73 -7.34 -24.67
C SER A 27 -0.54 -6.62 -23.99
N PRO A 28 -0.53 -5.28 -23.95
CA PRO A 28 0.53 -4.50 -23.30
C PRO A 28 0.61 -4.70 -21.79
N PHE A 29 -0.28 -5.47 -21.21
CA PHE A 29 -0.29 -5.88 -19.82
C PHE A 29 -0.85 -7.30 -19.68
N GLN A 30 -0.46 -7.97 -18.59
CA GLN A 30 -0.92 -9.35 -18.34
C GLN A 30 -2.42 -9.37 -18.04
N THR A 31 -3.21 -9.69 -19.05
CA THR A 31 -4.64 -10.01 -18.90
C THR A 31 -4.84 -11.49 -19.18
N PRO A 32 -5.59 -12.20 -18.35
CA PRO A 32 -6.03 -13.55 -18.71
C PRO A 32 -6.98 -13.49 -19.91
N ASP A 33 -6.98 -14.56 -20.71
CA ASP A 33 -7.89 -14.69 -21.86
C ASP A 33 -9.35 -14.89 -21.42
N GLU A 34 -9.54 -15.36 -20.18
CA GLU A 34 -10.84 -15.70 -19.60
C GLU A 34 -10.90 -15.25 -18.13
N TYR A 35 -12.10 -14.82 -17.71
CA TYR A 35 -12.47 -14.59 -16.32
C TYR A 35 -13.60 -15.55 -15.96
N ARG A 36 -13.33 -16.55 -15.09
CA ARG A 36 -14.30 -17.58 -14.68
C ARG A 36 -15.05 -18.19 -15.87
N ASP A 37 -14.30 -18.72 -16.83
CA ASP A 37 -14.81 -19.35 -18.05
C ASP A 37 -15.57 -18.40 -19.00
N LYS A 38 -15.53 -17.08 -18.77
CA LYS A 38 -16.06 -16.08 -19.70
C LYS A 38 -14.90 -15.44 -20.48
N PRO A 39 -14.90 -15.52 -21.81
CA PRO A 39 -13.81 -14.96 -22.60
C PRO A 39 -13.77 -13.44 -22.52
N LEU A 40 -12.57 -12.88 -22.35
CA LEU A 40 -12.33 -11.46 -22.42
C LEU A 40 -12.49 -10.99 -23.89
N LYS A 41 -13.43 -10.07 -24.12
CA LYS A 41 -13.74 -9.55 -25.45
C LYS A 41 -13.19 -8.15 -25.70
N VAL A 42 -13.28 -7.25 -24.72
CA VAL A 42 -12.86 -5.86 -24.86
C VAL A 42 -12.43 -5.28 -23.51
N LEU A 43 -11.41 -4.42 -23.52
CA LEU A 43 -11.05 -3.56 -22.42
C LEU A 43 -11.02 -2.12 -22.91
N ILE A 44 -11.64 -1.21 -22.15
CA ILE A 44 -11.68 0.23 -22.43
C ILE A 44 -11.24 0.97 -21.16
N ASN A 45 -10.31 1.90 -21.32
CA ASN A 45 -9.90 2.81 -20.26
C ASN A 45 -9.51 4.18 -20.83
N TRP A 46 -9.00 5.07 -20.01
CA TRP A 46 -8.58 6.43 -20.42
C TRP A 46 -7.32 6.47 -21.31
N ASP A 47 -6.55 5.39 -21.42
CA ASP A 47 -5.39 5.27 -22.30
C ASP A 47 -5.76 4.72 -23.68
N GLY A 48 -7.00 4.22 -23.85
CA GLY A 48 -7.47 3.67 -25.08
C GLY A 48 -8.44 2.49 -24.95
N PHE A 49 -8.41 1.61 -25.94
CA PHE A 49 -9.21 0.39 -25.95
C PHE A 49 -8.43 -0.74 -26.62
N LEU A 50 -8.71 -1.97 -26.19
CA LEU A 50 -8.18 -3.21 -26.77
C LEU A 50 -9.35 -4.15 -27.05
N VAL A 51 -9.43 -4.67 -28.26
CA VAL A 51 -10.40 -5.66 -28.67
C VAL A 51 -9.68 -7.00 -28.87
N PHE A 52 -10.15 -8.02 -28.19
CA PHE A 52 -9.56 -9.37 -28.19
C PHE A 52 -10.30 -10.37 -29.08
N ASP A 53 -11.46 -9.96 -29.63
CA ASP A 53 -12.27 -10.77 -30.48
C ASP A 53 -12.99 -9.86 -31.49
N ASP A 54 -12.94 -10.19 -32.79
CA ASP A 54 -13.51 -9.35 -33.86
C ASP A 54 -15.04 -9.38 -33.94
N SER A 55 -15.71 -10.23 -33.14
CA SER A 55 -17.17 -10.26 -32.97
C SER A 55 -17.72 -9.17 -32.07
N VAL A 56 -16.86 -8.34 -31.46
CA VAL A 56 -17.23 -7.29 -30.51
C VAL A 56 -17.96 -6.14 -31.17
N ASP A 57 -19.15 -5.79 -30.66
CA ASP A 57 -19.81 -4.51 -30.97
C ASP A 57 -19.12 -3.37 -30.21
N ILE A 58 -18.01 -2.87 -30.74
CA ILE A 58 -17.18 -1.84 -30.10
C ILE A 58 -17.94 -0.50 -29.93
N LEU A 59 -18.88 -0.16 -30.81
CA LEU A 59 -19.70 1.04 -30.67
C LEU A 59 -20.62 0.93 -29.44
N ALA A 60 -21.21 -0.25 -29.19
CA ALA A 60 -21.98 -0.50 -27.98
C ALA A 60 -21.11 -0.39 -26.73
N ALA A 61 -19.90 -0.96 -26.76
CA ALA A 61 -18.97 -0.89 -25.66
C ALA A 61 -18.53 0.54 -25.36
N LEU A 62 -18.16 1.32 -26.36
CA LEU A 62 -17.78 2.74 -26.21
C LEU A 62 -18.95 3.62 -25.74
N ALA A 63 -20.15 3.37 -26.25
CA ALA A 63 -21.36 4.09 -25.82
C ALA A 63 -21.67 3.80 -24.34
N ASN A 64 -21.59 2.52 -23.94
CA ASN A 64 -21.77 2.12 -22.54
C ASN A 64 -20.70 2.77 -21.64
N TYR A 65 -19.43 2.73 -22.04
CA TYR A 65 -18.35 3.40 -21.32
C TYR A 65 -18.62 4.90 -21.13
N MET A 66 -19.07 5.61 -22.16
CA MET A 66 -19.38 7.05 -22.05
C MET A 66 -20.63 7.32 -21.20
N GLN A 67 -21.63 6.42 -21.21
CA GLN A 67 -22.79 6.52 -20.30
C GLN A 67 -22.36 6.38 -18.84
N GLU A 68 -21.50 5.41 -18.54
CA GLU A 68 -20.96 5.20 -17.21
C GLU A 68 -20.10 6.39 -16.73
N ILE A 69 -19.27 6.94 -17.62
CA ILE A 69 -18.52 8.19 -17.33
C ILE A 69 -19.48 9.34 -17.00
N SER A 70 -20.53 9.51 -17.79
CA SER A 70 -21.51 10.58 -17.56
C SER A 70 -22.28 10.41 -16.25
N GLY A 71 -22.66 9.18 -15.88
CA GLY A 71 -23.46 8.87 -14.70
C GLY A 71 -22.65 8.80 -13.40
N HIS A 72 -21.43 8.23 -13.45
CA HIS A 72 -20.67 7.86 -12.26
C HIS A 72 -19.25 8.43 -12.20
N GLY A 73 -18.62 8.70 -13.34
CA GLY A 73 -17.25 9.23 -13.38
C GLY A 73 -17.17 10.75 -13.36
N CYS A 74 -18.14 11.43 -13.95
CA CYS A 74 -18.13 12.88 -14.07
C CYS A 74 -18.71 13.58 -12.84
N CYS A 75 -17.97 14.53 -12.26
CA CYS A 75 -18.44 15.30 -11.10
C CYS A 75 -19.54 16.35 -11.43
N GLY A 76 -19.90 16.55 -12.71
CA GLY A 76 -20.95 17.46 -13.15
C GLY A 76 -20.67 18.97 -13.04
N ARG A 77 -19.48 19.39 -12.58
CA ARG A 77 -19.14 20.79 -12.31
C ARG A 77 -18.90 21.65 -13.55
N CYS A 78 -18.51 21.06 -14.68
CA CYS A 78 -18.29 21.78 -15.94
C CYS A 78 -19.26 21.32 -17.03
N PHE A 79 -19.57 22.23 -17.98
CA PHE A 79 -20.50 21.92 -19.07
C PHE A 79 -20.00 20.77 -19.96
N PRO A 80 -18.74 20.73 -20.40
CA PRO A 80 -18.25 19.63 -21.23
C PRO A 80 -18.34 18.27 -20.53
N GLY A 81 -18.03 18.20 -19.22
CA GLY A 81 -18.18 16.97 -18.44
C GLY A 81 -19.64 16.58 -18.26
N ARG A 82 -20.51 17.50 -17.79
CA ARG A 82 -21.92 17.20 -17.45
C ARG A 82 -22.79 16.91 -18.67
N VAL A 83 -22.65 17.69 -19.73
CA VAL A 83 -23.50 17.62 -20.92
C VAL A 83 -22.78 16.94 -22.08
N GLY A 84 -21.52 17.27 -22.32
CA GLY A 84 -20.76 16.75 -23.45
C GLY A 84 -20.59 15.24 -23.41
N THR A 85 -20.26 14.65 -22.25
CA THR A 85 -20.10 13.18 -22.13
C THR A 85 -21.39 12.43 -22.43
N ARG A 86 -22.55 12.96 -21.99
CA ARG A 86 -23.87 12.40 -22.32
C ARG A 86 -24.18 12.52 -23.81
N LEU A 87 -23.96 13.69 -24.41
CA LEU A 87 -24.19 13.90 -25.82
C LEU A 87 -23.32 12.99 -26.69
N LEU A 88 -22.07 12.75 -26.26
CA LEU A 88 -21.16 11.82 -26.95
C LEU A 88 -21.70 10.39 -26.88
N ALA A 89 -22.19 9.93 -25.72
CA ALA A 89 -22.80 8.62 -25.59
C ALA A 89 -24.05 8.47 -26.49
N GLU A 90 -24.94 9.46 -26.50
CA GLU A 90 -26.12 9.50 -27.36
C GLU A 90 -25.75 9.47 -28.85
N GLN A 91 -24.70 10.21 -29.26
CA GLN A 91 -24.23 10.23 -30.63
C GLN A 91 -23.63 8.88 -31.06
N LEU A 92 -22.90 8.20 -30.19
CA LEU A 92 -22.39 6.84 -30.46
C LEU A 92 -23.51 5.83 -30.61
N MET A 93 -24.58 5.92 -29.82
CA MET A 93 -25.77 5.07 -29.99
C MET A 93 -26.51 5.34 -31.29
N LYS A 94 -26.58 6.61 -31.73
CA LYS A 94 -27.12 6.97 -33.04
C LYS A 94 -26.30 6.34 -34.15
N ILE A 95 -24.99 6.47 -34.13
CA ILE A 95 -24.09 5.85 -35.14
C ILE A 95 -24.31 4.33 -35.15
N ARG A 96 -24.40 3.69 -33.99
CA ARG A 96 -24.62 2.24 -33.88
C ARG A 96 -25.95 1.77 -34.50
N SER A 97 -27.01 2.61 -34.49
CA SER A 97 -28.33 2.24 -34.99
C SER A 97 -28.37 1.99 -36.52
N GLY A 98 -27.29 2.25 -37.22
CA GLY A 98 -27.17 2.06 -38.69
C GLY A 98 -27.77 3.18 -39.53
N ALA A 99 -28.44 4.16 -38.91
CA ALA A 99 -28.96 5.35 -39.57
C ALA A 99 -27.97 6.53 -39.52
N CYS A 100 -26.65 6.24 -39.64
CA CYS A 100 -25.60 7.25 -39.57
C CYS A 100 -25.10 7.69 -40.94
N THR A 101 -24.75 8.97 -41.01
CA THR A 101 -24.01 9.58 -42.12
C THR A 101 -22.57 9.85 -41.71
N GLU A 102 -21.66 10.13 -42.63
CA GLU A 102 -20.30 10.61 -42.30
C GLU A 102 -20.35 11.86 -41.41
N ALA A 103 -21.32 12.76 -41.62
CA ALA A 103 -21.51 13.94 -40.78
C ALA A 103 -21.84 13.60 -39.32
N ASP A 104 -22.49 12.47 -39.06
CA ASP A 104 -22.77 12.01 -37.68
C ASP A 104 -21.49 11.53 -36.99
N ILE A 105 -20.57 10.91 -37.73
CA ILE A 105 -19.27 10.47 -37.23
C ILE A 105 -18.39 11.69 -36.94
N ASP A 106 -18.32 12.64 -37.86
CA ASP A 106 -17.57 13.88 -37.71
C ASP A 106 -18.08 14.69 -36.50
N LYS A 107 -19.41 14.73 -36.31
CA LYS A 107 -20.03 15.37 -35.14
C LYS A 107 -19.62 14.68 -33.82
N ALA A 108 -19.54 13.35 -33.79
CA ALA A 108 -19.06 12.64 -32.59
C ALA A 108 -17.60 12.99 -32.29
N ILE A 109 -16.76 13.11 -33.30
CA ILE A 109 -15.36 13.55 -33.18
C ILE A 109 -15.32 14.97 -32.66
N GLU A 110 -16.10 15.91 -33.19
CA GLU A 110 -16.17 17.30 -32.76
C GLU A 110 -16.57 17.41 -31.28
N ILE A 111 -17.61 16.68 -30.85
CA ILE A 111 -18.03 16.62 -29.44
C ILE A 111 -16.88 16.11 -28.58
N ALA A 112 -16.23 15.01 -28.95
CA ALA A 112 -15.14 14.42 -28.20
C ALA A 112 -13.92 15.37 -28.09
N GLU A 113 -13.56 16.07 -29.16
CA GLU A 113 -12.51 17.08 -29.18
C GLU A 113 -12.87 18.29 -28.30
N SER A 114 -14.12 18.75 -28.37
CA SER A 114 -14.61 19.84 -27.52
C SER A 114 -14.50 19.48 -26.03
N ILE A 115 -14.89 18.26 -25.66
CA ILE A 115 -14.74 17.78 -24.27
C ILE A 115 -13.26 17.76 -23.90
N PHE A 116 -12.41 17.22 -24.76
CA PHE A 116 -10.97 17.05 -24.52
C PHE A 116 -10.28 18.40 -24.26
N THR A 117 -10.64 19.43 -25.02
CA THR A 117 -9.96 20.74 -24.96
C THR A 117 -10.54 21.72 -23.94
N SER A 118 -11.84 21.59 -23.59
CA SER A 118 -12.53 22.61 -22.80
C SER A 118 -12.99 22.17 -21.39
N ALA A 119 -12.85 20.90 -21.03
CA ALA A 119 -13.22 20.45 -19.69
C ALA A 119 -12.18 20.89 -18.64
N LYS A 120 -12.70 21.27 -17.45
CA LYS A 120 -11.86 21.81 -16.35
C LYS A 120 -11.19 20.76 -15.46
N CYS A 121 -11.26 19.49 -15.83
CA CYS A 121 -10.67 18.38 -15.06
C CYS A 121 -9.99 17.40 -16.00
N THR A 122 -9.34 16.39 -15.46
CA THR A 122 -8.70 15.34 -16.27
C THR A 122 -9.63 14.17 -16.62
N VAL A 123 -10.77 14.02 -15.91
CA VAL A 123 -11.68 12.88 -16.08
C VAL A 123 -12.38 12.91 -17.45
N ALA A 124 -13.11 13.97 -17.74
CA ALA A 124 -13.87 14.08 -18.99
C ALA A 124 -12.97 14.09 -20.23
N PRO A 125 -11.86 14.83 -20.30
CA PRO A 125 -10.95 14.79 -21.42
C PRO A 125 -10.41 13.40 -21.71
N THR A 126 -9.81 12.75 -20.71
CA THR A 126 -9.16 11.45 -20.93
C THR A 126 -10.17 10.33 -21.25
N SER A 127 -11.41 10.42 -20.78
CA SER A 127 -12.45 9.46 -21.13
C SER A 127 -12.85 9.52 -22.62
N THR A 128 -12.53 10.60 -23.33
CA THR A 128 -12.78 10.69 -24.78
C THR A 128 -11.69 10.01 -25.62
N VAL A 129 -10.53 9.69 -25.05
CA VAL A 129 -9.39 9.10 -25.77
C VAL A 129 -9.78 7.83 -26.54
N PRO A 130 -10.41 6.80 -25.93
CA PRO A 130 -10.78 5.58 -26.65
C PRO A 130 -11.78 5.86 -27.78
N VAL A 131 -12.73 6.77 -27.58
CA VAL A 131 -13.72 7.15 -28.60
C VAL A 131 -13.07 7.86 -29.78
N ARG A 132 -12.22 8.86 -29.49
CA ARG A 132 -11.49 9.60 -30.53
C ARG A 132 -10.58 8.68 -31.33
N ALA A 133 -9.85 7.81 -30.65
CA ALA A 133 -8.97 6.85 -31.30
C ALA A 133 -9.73 5.89 -32.20
N PHE A 134 -10.86 5.36 -31.75
CA PHE A 134 -11.70 4.48 -32.54
C PHE A 134 -12.25 5.20 -33.77
N LEU A 135 -12.94 6.32 -33.60
CA LEU A 135 -13.58 7.05 -34.70
C LEU A 135 -12.58 7.58 -35.73
N LYS A 136 -11.33 7.84 -35.36
CA LYS A 136 -10.28 8.30 -36.29
C LYS A 136 -9.59 7.16 -37.03
N ASN A 137 -9.34 6.02 -36.39
CA ASN A 137 -8.44 4.99 -36.91
C ASN A 137 -9.16 3.72 -37.39
N PHE A 138 -10.43 3.51 -36.97
CA PHE A 138 -11.16 2.26 -37.23
C PHE A 138 -12.57 2.52 -37.80
N ARG A 139 -12.71 3.53 -38.66
CA ARG A 139 -14.00 3.88 -39.32
C ARG A 139 -14.63 2.71 -40.08
N ASP A 140 -13.82 1.85 -40.67
CA ASP A 140 -14.25 0.64 -41.36
C ASP A 140 -15.04 -0.33 -40.49
N GLN A 141 -14.82 -0.30 -39.17
CA GLN A 141 -15.57 -1.12 -38.20
C GLN A 141 -16.97 -0.57 -37.88
N ILE A 142 -17.24 0.69 -38.23
CA ILE A 142 -18.56 1.32 -37.98
C ILE A 142 -19.64 0.69 -38.89
N THR A 143 -19.29 0.37 -40.12
CA THR A 143 -20.20 -0.18 -41.13
C THR A 143 -20.18 -1.72 -41.21
N LYS A 144 -19.31 -2.37 -40.44
CA LYS A 144 -19.19 -3.83 -40.40
C LYS A 144 -20.43 -4.43 -39.74
N GLU A 145 -21.15 -5.28 -40.44
CA GLU A 145 -22.19 -6.14 -39.86
C GLU A 145 -21.53 -7.17 -38.94
N VAL A 146 -21.59 -6.93 -37.64
CA VAL A 146 -21.10 -7.88 -36.63
C VAL A 146 -22.28 -8.68 -36.11
N LYS A 147 -22.17 -10.02 -36.06
CA LYS A 147 -23.08 -10.84 -35.25
C LYS A 147 -22.98 -10.35 -33.82
N LYS A 148 -24.02 -9.67 -33.33
CA LYS A 148 -24.05 -9.03 -32.03
C LYS A 148 -24.14 -10.10 -30.95
N GLU A 149 -23.01 -10.54 -30.45
CA GLU A 149 -22.99 -11.32 -29.20
C GLU A 149 -23.30 -10.40 -28.04
N SER A 150 -24.11 -10.89 -27.10
CA SER A 150 -24.35 -10.16 -25.85
C SER A 150 -23.06 -10.17 -25.00
N MET A 151 -22.65 -9.02 -24.50
CA MET A 151 -21.53 -8.88 -23.58
C MET A 151 -22.04 -8.44 -22.22
N GLU A 152 -21.42 -8.96 -21.18
CA GLU A 152 -21.58 -8.48 -19.82
C GLU A 152 -20.46 -7.51 -19.52
N PHE A 153 -20.81 -6.30 -19.03
CA PHE A 153 -19.83 -5.26 -18.76
C PHE A 153 -19.58 -5.16 -17.26
N PHE A 154 -18.29 -5.22 -16.91
CA PHE A 154 -17.81 -4.94 -15.56
C PHE A 154 -17.00 -3.65 -15.57
N ARG A 155 -17.27 -2.79 -14.63
CA ARG A 155 -16.56 -1.53 -14.47
C ARG A 155 -15.81 -1.49 -13.14
N HIS A 156 -14.66 -0.87 -13.15
CA HIS A 156 -13.95 -0.50 -11.95
C HIS A 156 -13.61 1.00 -11.99
N VAL A 157 -14.03 1.72 -10.96
CA VAL A 157 -13.84 3.17 -10.84
C VAL A 157 -12.89 3.43 -9.68
N THR A 158 -11.78 4.11 -9.97
CA THR A 158 -10.78 4.43 -8.96
C THR A 158 -9.96 5.65 -9.38
N ALA A 159 -8.98 6.03 -8.56
CA ALA A 159 -7.99 7.04 -8.92
C ALA A 159 -6.58 6.44 -8.80
N PRO A 160 -5.56 6.93 -9.54
CA PRO A 160 -4.19 6.41 -9.43
C PRO A 160 -3.66 6.41 -7.99
N CYS A 161 -3.95 7.42 -7.20
CA CYS A 161 -3.58 7.47 -5.78
C CYS A 161 -4.30 6.40 -4.94
N THR A 162 -5.59 6.14 -5.19
CA THR A 162 -6.36 5.06 -4.54
C THR A 162 -5.83 3.68 -4.96
N ALA A 163 -5.59 3.47 -6.25
CA ALA A 163 -5.02 2.23 -6.77
C ALA A 163 -3.60 1.97 -6.25
N GLY A 164 -2.81 3.01 -6.04
CA GLY A 164 -1.49 2.94 -5.44
C GLY A 164 -1.50 2.75 -3.91
N CYS A 165 -2.66 2.83 -3.27
CA CYS A 165 -2.80 2.61 -1.83
C CYS A 165 -3.10 1.14 -1.53
N PRO A 166 -2.23 0.40 -0.80
CA PRO A 166 -2.48 -1.00 -0.47
C PRO A 166 -3.78 -1.24 0.32
N ALA A 167 -4.24 -0.24 1.08
CA ALA A 167 -5.51 -0.29 1.80
C ALA A 167 -6.70 0.21 0.96
N ASN A 168 -6.48 0.69 -0.27
CA ASN A 168 -7.53 1.15 -1.18
C ASN A 168 -8.42 2.29 -0.64
N VAL A 169 -7.84 3.22 0.11
CA VAL A 169 -8.55 4.36 0.67
C VAL A 169 -9.13 5.23 -0.45
N GLN A 170 -10.39 5.67 -0.33
CA GLN A 170 -11.06 6.54 -1.29
C GLN A 170 -10.52 7.98 -1.20
N ILE A 171 -9.29 8.17 -1.72
CA ILE A 171 -8.49 9.38 -1.52
C ILE A 171 -9.15 10.65 -2.09
N PRO A 172 -9.65 10.67 -3.34
CA PRO A 172 -10.31 11.87 -3.86
C PRO A 172 -11.56 12.26 -3.07
N GLU A 173 -12.23 11.30 -2.45
CA GLU A 173 -13.46 11.51 -1.69
C GLU A 173 -13.18 12.17 -0.35
N PHE A 174 -12.31 11.58 0.48
CA PHE A 174 -12.00 12.19 1.77
C PHE A 174 -11.32 13.56 1.64
N ILE A 175 -10.55 13.80 0.56
CA ILE A 175 -9.95 15.13 0.30
C ILE A 175 -11.04 16.15 -0.04
N GLU A 176 -12.05 15.78 -0.82
CA GLU A 176 -13.18 16.69 -1.11
C GLU A 176 -13.99 16.98 0.16
N GLU A 177 -14.15 15.99 1.04
CA GLU A 177 -14.82 16.17 2.33
C GLU A 177 -14.07 17.12 3.26
N ILE A 178 -12.71 17.04 3.28
CA ILE A 178 -11.87 18.03 4.00
C ILE A 178 -12.09 19.43 3.43
N LYS A 179 -12.11 19.57 2.11
CA LYS A 179 -12.35 20.84 1.41
C LYS A 179 -13.74 21.42 1.70
N ASP A 180 -14.72 20.55 1.91
CA ASP A 180 -16.07 20.94 2.33
C ASP A 180 -16.19 21.13 3.85
N HIS A 181 -15.09 21.10 4.61
CA HIS A 181 -15.02 21.18 6.08
C HIS A 181 -15.78 20.06 6.82
N ARG A 182 -16.02 18.94 6.15
CA ARG A 182 -16.72 17.75 6.69
C ARG A 182 -15.71 16.73 7.23
N TYR A 183 -14.92 17.14 8.24
CA TYR A 183 -13.80 16.33 8.74
C TYR A 183 -14.21 14.96 9.30
N LEU A 184 -15.37 14.85 9.97
CA LEU A 184 -15.84 13.57 10.51
C LEU A 184 -16.36 12.64 9.40
N ASP A 185 -16.88 13.17 8.29
CA ASP A 185 -17.24 12.37 7.12
C ASP A 185 -15.96 11.87 6.43
N ALA A 186 -14.98 12.75 6.24
CA ALA A 186 -13.67 12.37 5.70
C ALA A 186 -13.01 11.23 6.50
N LEU A 187 -13.12 11.27 7.82
CA LEU A 187 -12.59 10.21 8.66
C LEU A 187 -13.39 8.91 8.54
N ALA A 188 -14.72 9.00 8.41
CA ALA A 188 -15.56 7.83 8.16
C ALA A 188 -15.22 7.17 6.83
N THR A 189 -15.06 7.94 5.75
CA THR A 189 -14.61 7.47 4.44
C THR A 189 -13.23 6.77 4.52
N ILE A 190 -12.28 7.31 5.28
CA ILE A 190 -10.98 6.66 5.47
C ILE A 190 -11.15 5.33 6.23
N ARG A 191 -11.97 5.27 7.28
CA ARG A 191 -12.20 4.07 8.10
C ARG A 191 -12.90 2.93 7.37
N GLU A 192 -13.57 3.18 6.25
CA GLU A 192 -14.15 2.10 5.44
C GLU A 192 -13.10 1.07 5.00
N THR A 193 -11.87 1.51 4.76
CA THR A 193 -10.79 0.63 4.29
C THR A 193 -9.52 0.68 5.14
N MET A 194 -9.43 1.60 6.11
CA MET A 194 -8.24 1.81 6.94
C MET A 194 -8.66 2.15 8.39
N PRO A 195 -8.75 1.15 9.29
CA PRO A 195 -9.20 1.36 10.67
C PRO A 195 -8.16 2.02 11.58
N LEU A 196 -6.91 2.22 11.11
CA LEU A 196 -5.80 2.87 11.82
C LEU A 196 -5.34 4.15 11.11
N PRO A 197 -6.25 5.14 10.89
CA PRO A 197 -5.92 6.36 10.15
C PRO A 197 -4.91 7.26 10.85
N GLY A 198 -4.89 7.30 12.18
CA GLY A 198 -3.95 8.09 12.97
C GLY A 198 -2.52 7.57 12.86
N VAL A 199 -2.33 6.25 12.90
CA VAL A 199 -1.06 5.59 12.64
C VAL A 199 -0.61 5.85 11.21
N CYS A 200 -1.45 5.52 10.22
CA CYS A 200 -1.10 5.70 8.81
C CYS A 200 -0.98 7.18 8.38
N GLY A 201 -1.53 8.10 9.15
CA GLY A 201 -1.35 9.54 8.95
C GLY A 201 0.03 10.06 9.40
N ARG A 202 0.82 9.21 10.10
CA ARG A 202 2.12 9.55 10.67
C ARG A 202 3.28 8.72 10.12
N VAL A 203 3.09 7.42 9.90
CA VAL A 203 4.21 6.51 9.56
C VAL A 203 4.05 5.80 8.22
N CYS A 204 3.08 6.19 7.40
CA CYS A 204 2.89 5.61 6.08
C CYS A 204 3.97 6.11 5.10
N PRO A 205 4.62 5.25 4.30
CA PRO A 205 5.53 5.67 3.23
C PRO A 205 4.78 6.29 2.02
N HIS A 206 3.52 6.57 2.14
CA HIS A 206 2.59 7.27 1.24
C HIS A 206 2.73 6.95 -0.26
N PRO A 207 2.66 5.66 -0.68
CA PRO A 207 2.76 5.28 -2.09
C PRO A 207 1.66 5.94 -2.96
N CYS A 208 0.57 6.39 -2.36
CA CYS A 208 -0.46 7.18 -3.02
C CYS A 208 0.06 8.54 -3.55
N GLU A 209 0.99 9.18 -2.85
CA GLU A 209 1.62 10.44 -3.30
C GLU A 209 2.56 10.17 -4.49
N ALA A 210 3.29 9.05 -4.48
CA ALA A 210 4.08 8.62 -5.63
C ALA A 210 3.22 8.43 -6.89
N ASN A 211 1.96 8.00 -6.74
CA ASN A 211 0.99 7.86 -7.82
C ASN A 211 0.07 9.08 -8.02
N CYS A 212 0.32 10.18 -7.32
CA CYS A 212 -0.46 11.39 -7.48
C CYS A 212 -0.14 12.09 -8.80
N ARG A 213 -1.18 12.30 -9.63
CA ARG A 213 -1.04 12.97 -10.92
C ARG A 213 -0.70 14.45 -10.83
N ARG A 214 -0.93 15.06 -9.66
CA ARG A 214 -0.48 16.43 -9.41
C ARG A 214 1.03 16.56 -9.60
N GLY A 215 1.81 15.55 -9.21
CA GLY A 215 3.24 15.50 -9.45
C GLY A 215 3.68 15.50 -10.92
N LEU A 216 2.77 15.26 -11.89
CA LEU A 216 3.01 15.41 -13.32
C LEU A 216 2.73 16.84 -13.83
N VAL A 217 2.03 17.65 -13.05
CA VAL A 217 1.63 19.02 -13.42
C VAL A 217 2.64 20.03 -12.91
N ASP A 218 3.01 19.95 -11.64
CA ASP A 218 3.86 20.92 -10.94
C ASP A 218 4.97 20.28 -10.11
N GLU A 219 5.29 19.02 -10.39
CA GLU A 219 6.31 18.19 -9.71
C GLU A 219 6.05 17.93 -8.21
N ASP A 220 4.98 18.49 -7.67
CA ASP A 220 4.59 18.43 -6.27
C ASP A 220 3.28 17.65 -6.07
N PRO A 221 3.31 16.38 -5.66
CA PRO A 221 2.09 15.63 -5.34
C PRO A 221 1.32 16.28 -4.18
N VAL A 222 0.03 15.98 -4.07
CA VAL A 222 -0.78 16.39 -2.90
C VAL A 222 -0.26 15.69 -1.66
N SER A 223 -0.17 16.40 -0.52
CA SER A 223 0.24 15.88 0.80
C SER A 223 -0.83 14.96 1.39
N ILE A 224 -1.09 13.83 0.75
CA ILE A 224 -2.21 12.92 1.04
C ILE A 224 -2.07 12.32 2.45
N MET A 225 -0.84 11.99 2.88
CA MET A 225 -0.60 11.44 4.21
C MET A 225 -1.02 12.42 5.31
N VAL A 226 -0.63 13.68 5.18
CA VAL A 226 -0.95 14.73 6.17
C VAL A 226 -2.44 15.08 6.12
N LEU A 227 -3.04 15.14 4.94
CA LEU A 227 -4.48 15.34 4.79
C LEU A 227 -5.27 14.21 5.44
N LYS A 228 -4.83 12.96 5.35
CA LYS A 228 -5.45 11.82 6.03
C LYS A 228 -5.34 11.92 7.56
N ARG A 229 -4.24 12.45 8.07
CA ARG A 229 -4.04 12.71 9.50
C ARG A 229 -5.01 13.76 10.04
N THR A 230 -5.27 14.81 9.27
CA THR A 230 -6.05 15.98 9.71
C THR A 230 -7.43 15.65 10.29
N PRO A 231 -8.32 14.84 9.66
CA PRO A 231 -9.62 14.52 10.22
C PRO A 231 -9.54 13.65 11.47
N TRP A 232 -8.50 12.81 11.60
CA TRP A 232 -8.25 12.02 12.81
C TRP A 232 -7.84 12.93 13.98
N ASP A 233 -6.88 13.83 13.77
CA ASP A 233 -6.46 14.80 14.78
C ASP A 233 -7.64 15.71 15.18
N TYR A 234 -8.49 16.09 14.20
CA TYR A 234 -9.72 16.85 14.49
C TYR A 234 -10.68 16.08 15.41
N GLU A 235 -10.94 14.80 15.14
CA GLU A 235 -11.80 13.96 16.00
C GLU A 235 -11.19 13.84 17.41
N TYR A 236 -9.92 13.50 17.49
CA TYR A 236 -9.23 13.22 18.75
C TYR A 236 -9.15 14.46 19.64
N TYR A 237 -8.58 15.56 19.14
CA TYR A 237 -8.35 16.78 19.95
C TYR A 237 -9.63 17.57 20.26
N ASN A 238 -10.72 17.34 19.54
CA ASN A 238 -12.01 17.93 19.83
C ASN A 238 -12.96 16.97 20.57
N ASN A 239 -12.47 15.82 21.05
CA ASN A 239 -13.25 14.81 21.79
C ASN A 239 -14.57 14.44 21.07
N LYS A 240 -14.50 14.19 19.76
CA LYS A 240 -15.68 13.77 18.99
C LYS A 240 -15.84 12.26 19.04
N ASP A 241 -17.08 11.80 19.03
CA ASP A 241 -17.39 10.39 18.93
C ASP A 241 -17.00 9.85 17.54
N PRO A 242 -16.38 8.66 17.46
CA PRO A 242 -16.00 8.06 16.21
C PRO A 242 -17.23 7.66 15.39
N ARG A 243 -17.25 8.05 14.11
CA ARG A 243 -18.24 7.56 13.16
C ARG A 243 -17.76 6.23 12.60
N LEU A 244 -18.44 5.15 12.95
CA LEU A 244 -18.12 3.79 12.54
C LEU A 244 -19.21 3.25 11.61
N PRO A 245 -18.88 2.33 10.69
CA PRO A 245 -19.88 1.58 9.94
C PRO A 245 -20.82 0.82 10.87
N ALA A 246 -22.04 0.58 10.42
CA ALA A 246 -23.00 -0.20 11.19
C ALA A 246 -22.49 -1.65 11.36
N LYS A 247 -22.52 -2.14 12.60
CA LYS A 247 -22.21 -3.53 12.91
C LYS A 247 -23.34 -4.46 12.45
N ALA A 248 -23.00 -5.52 11.74
CA ALA A 248 -23.97 -6.56 11.36
C ALA A 248 -24.48 -7.34 12.60
N PRO A 249 -25.64 -7.98 12.51
CA PRO A 249 -26.14 -8.87 13.56
C PRO A 249 -25.13 -9.99 13.90
N GLU A 250 -25.15 -10.45 15.14
CA GLU A 250 -24.28 -11.52 15.59
C GLU A 250 -24.51 -12.83 14.80
N LYS A 251 -23.40 -13.40 14.29
CA LYS A 251 -23.42 -14.65 13.50
C LYS A 251 -23.19 -15.91 14.33
N GLY A 252 -22.95 -15.78 15.63
CA GLY A 252 -22.75 -16.90 16.55
C GLY A 252 -21.46 -17.70 16.34
N LYS A 253 -20.54 -17.25 15.47
CA LYS A 253 -19.23 -17.86 15.18
C LYS A 253 -18.10 -17.06 15.80
N LYS A 254 -17.01 -17.75 16.14
CA LYS A 254 -15.85 -17.19 16.86
C LYS A 254 -14.61 -17.21 15.98
N VAL A 255 -13.90 -16.08 15.91
CA VAL A 255 -12.61 -15.99 15.23
C VAL A 255 -11.51 -15.68 16.25
N GLY A 256 -10.47 -16.52 16.26
CA GLY A 256 -9.28 -16.33 17.07
C GLY A 256 -8.18 -15.69 16.22
N ILE A 257 -7.58 -14.61 16.73
CA ILE A 257 -6.48 -13.92 16.07
C ILE A 257 -5.24 -14.00 16.95
N VAL A 258 -4.09 -14.26 16.37
CA VAL A 258 -2.81 -14.24 17.08
C VAL A 258 -1.97 -13.07 16.61
N GLY A 259 -1.69 -12.13 17.52
CA GLY A 259 -0.96 -10.89 17.30
C GLY A 259 -1.87 -9.67 17.16
N ALA A 260 -1.72 -8.69 18.05
CA ALA A 260 -2.42 -7.40 18.03
C ALA A 260 -1.60 -6.31 17.30
N GLY A 261 -0.84 -6.70 16.27
CA GLY A 261 -0.20 -5.76 15.33
C GLY A 261 -1.23 -5.15 14.36
N PRO A 262 -0.79 -4.27 13.43
CA PRO A 262 -1.69 -3.63 12.47
C PRO A 262 -2.57 -4.60 11.68
N ALA A 263 -2.05 -5.77 11.29
CA ALA A 263 -2.83 -6.78 10.58
C ALA A 263 -3.93 -7.38 11.47
N GLY A 264 -3.58 -7.84 12.69
CA GLY A 264 -4.55 -8.44 13.60
C GLY A 264 -5.63 -7.47 14.05
N LEU A 265 -5.26 -6.23 14.39
CA LEU A 265 -6.20 -5.16 14.75
C LEU A 265 -7.16 -4.82 13.59
N THR A 266 -6.63 -4.76 12.36
CA THR A 266 -7.44 -4.50 11.17
C THR A 266 -8.43 -5.63 10.89
N ALA A 267 -7.97 -6.87 10.91
CA ALA A 267 -8.86 -8.02 10.70
C ALA A 267 -9.94 -8.09 11.79
N ALA A 268 -9.57 -7.85 13.05
CA ALA A 268 -10.51 -7.81 14.17
C ALA A 268 -11.59 -6.75 13.97
N TYR A 269 -11.22 -5.56 13.52
CA TYR A 269 -12.17 -4.48 13.21
C TYR A 269 -13.23 -4.94 12.19
N TYR A 270 -12.81 -5.49 11.05
CA TYR A 270 -13.77 -5.91 10.02
C TYR A 270 -14.60 -7.12 10.43
N LEU A 271 -13.98 -8.12 11.04
CA LEU A 271 -14.71 -9.32 11.52
C LEU A 271 -15.75 -8.96 12.60
N ALA A 272 -15.42 -8.04 13.51
CA ALA A 272 -16.36 -7.54 14.49
C ALA A 272 -17.53 -6.79 13.85
N LEU A 273 -17.26 -5.95 12.84
CA LEU A 273 -18.31 -5.27 12.05
C LEU A 273 -19.19 -6.26 11.28
N MET A 274 -18.63 -7.38 10.81
CA MET A 274 -19.37 -8.46 10.13
C MET A 274 -20.20 -9.32 11.08
N GLY A 275 -20.15 -9.08 12.40
CA GLY A 275 -20.96 -9.77 13.40
C GLY A 275 -20.31 -11.00 14.04
N TYR A 276 -19.01 -11.21 13.86
CA TYR A 276 -18.26 -12.28 14.52
C TYR A 276 -17.83 -11.90 15.94
N SER A 277 -17.76 -12.91 16.84
CA SER A 277 -17.08 -12.78 18.12
C SER A 277 -15.57 -12.92 17.90
N VAL A 278 -14.80 -11.89 18.21
CA VAL A 278 -13.37 -11.83 17.90
C VAL A 278 -12.54 -11.72 19.18
N LYS A 279 -11.54 -12.59 19.31
CA LYS A 279 -10.55 -12.52 20.38
C LYS A 279 -9.14 -12.53 19.80
N ILE A 280 -8.33 -11.56 20.24
CA ILE A 280 -6.91 -11.46 19.89
C ILE A 280 -6.06 -11.94 21.07
N TYR A 281 -5.04 -12.72 20.79
CA TYR A 281 -3.97 -13.08 21.72
C TYR A 281 -2.70 -12.32 21.35
N GLU A 282 -2.18 -11.56 22.31
CA GLU A 282 -0.99 -10.72 22.11
C GLU A 282 0.09 -11.08 23.14
N TRP A 283 1.32 -11.27 22.68
CA TRP A 283 2.41 -11.65 23.57
C TRP A 283 3.03 -10.47 24.32
N GLN A 284 2.93 -9.27 23.78
CA GLN A 284 3.38 -8.04 24.43
C GLN A 284 2.34 -7.56 25.47
N PRO A 285 2.77 -6.72 26.43
CA PRO A 285 1.85 -6.12 27.39
C PRO A 285 0.97 -5.01 26.81
N GLU A 286 1.26 -4.56 25.57
CA GLU A 286 0.51 -3.53 24.85
C GLU A 286 0.21 -3.98 23.41
N PRO A 287 -0.91 -3.53 22.83
CA PRO A 287 -1.24 -3.80 21.44
C PRO A 287 -0.50 -2.86 20.49
N GLY A 288 -0.45 -3.21 19.22
CA GLY A 288 0.12 -2.39 18.15
C GLY A 288 1.33 -3.02 17.45
N GLY A 289 1.88 -4.11 18.00
CA GLY A 289 3.02 -4.80 17.40
C GLY A 289 4.20 -3.85 17.15
N MET A 290 4.79 -3.87 15.95
CA MET A 290 5.92 -2.99 15.60
C MET A 290 5.59 -1.49 15.64
N VAL A 291 4.33 -1.09 15.52
CA VAL A 291 3.92 0.32 15.66
C VAL A 291 4.10 0.81 17.10
N ALA A 292 3.84 -0.04 18.09
CA ALA A 292 4.01 0.30 19.49
C ALA A 292 5.45 0.06 19.99
N MET A 293 6.12 -0.98 19.47
CA MET A 293 7.36 -1.50 20.03
C MET A 293 8.61 -1.17 19.21
N GLY A 294 8.45 -0.93 17.90
CA GLY A 294 9.56 -0.65 16.99
C GLY A 294 9.61 0.80 16.54
N ILE A 295 8.46 1.45 16.34
CA ILE A 295 8.40 2.85 15.92
C ILE A 295 8.46 3.76 17.14
N PRO A 296 9.43 4.68 17.20
CA PRO A 296 9.60 5.56 18.38
C PRO A 296 8.45 6.56 18.57
N ASP A 297 8.19 6.96 19.82
CA ASP A 297 7.12 7.90 20.21
C ASP A 297 7.20 9.26 19.50
N TYR A 298 8.38 9.73 19.16
CA TYR A 298 8.53 11.01 18.42
C TYR A 298 8.01 10.96 16.98
N ARG A 299 7.79 9.74 16.43
CA ARG A 299 7.14 9.52 15.12
C ARG A 299 5.67 9.14 15.30
N GLN A 300 5.39 8.21 16.23
CA GLN A 300 4.06 7.69 16.50
C GLN A 300 3.80 7.66 18.01
N PRO A 301 3.20 8.73 18.58
CA PRO A 301 2.87 8.75 20.00
C PRO A 301 1.93 7.61 20.39
N ARG A 302 2.30 6.79 21.37
CA ARG A 302 1.56 5.57 21.75
C ARG A 302 0.15 5.84 22.24
N HIS A 303 -0.09 6.98 22.92
CA HIS A 303 -1.44 7.32 23.39
C HIS A 303 -2.44 7.48 22.23
N LEU A 304 -1.97 7.87 21.03
CA LEU A 304 -2.80 8.00 19.84
C LEU A 304 -3.15 6.61 19.27
N LEU A 305 -2.19 5.68 19.24
CA LEU A 305 -2.44 4.29 18.88
C LEU A 305 -3.43 3.62 19.85
N ARG A 306 -3.27 3.85 21.17
CA ARG A 306 -4.21 3.32 22.16
C ARG A 306 -5.65 3.76 21.89
N ARG A 307 -5.86 5.00 21.47
CA ARG A 307 -7.20 5.49 21.08
C ARG A 307 -7.78 4.71 19.90
N GLU A 308 -7.00 4.36 18.90
CA GLU A 308 -7.46 3.55 17.78
C GLU A 308 -7.80 2.12 18.22
N VAL A 309 -7.01 1.54 19.10
CA VAL A 309 -7.30 0.22 19.69
C VAL A 309 -8.58 0.25 20.54
N GLU A 310 -8.80 1.29 21.36
CA GLU A 310 -10.05 1.48 22.13
C GLU A 310 -11.27 1.51 21.20
N ILE A 311 -11.18 2.18 20.05
CA ILE A 311 -12.24 2.20 19.05
C ILE A 311 -12.53 0.78 18.53
N ILE A 312 -11.49 -0.02 18.24
CA ILE A 312 -11.65 -1.41 17.80
C ILE A 312 -12.28 -2.27 18.91
N GLN A 313 -11.83 -2.12 20.15
CA GLN A 313 -12.40 -2.83 21.30
C GLN A 313 -13.86 -2.44 21.58
N SER A 314 -14.26 -1.20 21.27
CA SER A 314 -15.65 -0.77 21.41
C SER A 314 -16.64 -1.53 20.51
N LEU A 315 -16.14 -2.21 19.47
CA LEU A 315 -16.92 -3.11 18.62
C LEU A 315 -17.17 -4.50 19.26
N GLY A 316 -16.61 -4.76 20.46
CA GLY A 316 -16.69 -6.03 21.16
C GLY A 316 -15.49 -6.96 20.94
N VAL A 317 -14.37 -6.43 20.41
CA VAL A 317 -13.12 -7.19 20.28
C VAL A 317 -12.43 -7.34 21.64
N GLU A 318 -12.13 -8.56 22.02
CA GLU A 318 -11.36 -8.87 23.22
C GLU A 318 -9.87 -9.02 22.87
N ILE A 319 -8.99 -8.46 23.72
CA ILE A 319 -7.52 -8.65 23.59
C ILE A 319 -6.99 -9.24 24.90
N GLU A 320 -6.33 -10.38 24.82
CA GLU A 320 -5.65 -11.03 25.93
C GLU A 320 -4.13 -10.89 25.77
N TYR A 321 -3.51 -10.18 26.70
CA TYR A 321 -2.08 -9.85 26.68
C TYR A 321 -1.21 -10.90 27.37
N GLY A 322 0.10 -10.89 27.06
CA GLY A 322 1.07 -11.81 27.64
C GLY A 322 0.89 -13.25 27.16
N LYS A 323 0.26 -13.46 25.99
CA LYS A 323 -0.05 -14.77 25.41
C LYS A 323 0.73 -15.01 24.13
N LYS A 324 1.75 -15.85 24.21
CA LYS A 324 2.60 -16.20 23.07
C LYS A 324 2.09 -17.47 22.39
N LEU A 325 1.99 -17.43 21.07
CA LEU A 325 1.81 -18.65 20.25
C LEU A 325 3.14 -19.40 20.17
N GLY A 326 3.11 -20.66 20.52
CA GLY A 326 4.29 -21.49 20.53
C GLY A 326 4.02 -22.97 20.61
N ASP A 327 4.95 -23.72 21.22
CA ASP A 327 4.82 -25.15 21.50
C ASP A 327 4.01 -25.39 22.80
N GLU A 328 3.93 -26.66 23.24
CA GLU A 328 3.16 -27.05 24.45
C GLU A 328 3.64 -26.37 25.76
N LYS A 329 4.79 -25.70 25.74
CA LYS A 329 5.33 -24.96 26.90
C LYS A 329 4.95 -23.50 26.88
N ASP A 330 4.45 -23.01 25.75
CA ASP A 330 3.99 -21.63 25.58
C ASP A 330 2.51 -21.47 25.99
N ASP A 331 2.02 -20.24 26.03
CA ASP A 331 0.69 -19.92 26.56
C ASP A 331 -0.46 -20.45 25.71
N ILE A 332 -0.28 -20.49 24.39
CA ILE A 332 -1.25 -20.98 23.40
C ILE A 332 -0.56 -21.78 22.30
N THR A 333 -1.24 -22.82 21.83
CA THR A 333 -0.79 -23.62 20.69
C THR A 333 -1.73 -23.45 19.51
N LEU A 334 -1.28 -23.81 18.31
CA LEU A 334 -2.14 -23.79 17.13
C LEU A 334 -3.33 -24.75 17.28
N ASP A 335 -3.12 -25.91 17.90
CA ASP A 335 -4.19 -26.88 18.19
C ASP A 335 -5.23 -26.30 19.14
N TYR A 336 -4.80 -25.57 20.18
CA TYR A 336 -5.72 -24.85 21.06
C TYR A 336 -6.58 -23.87 20.26
N MET A 337 -5.97 -23.09 19.38
CA MET A 337 -6.69 -22.13 18.55
C MET A 337 -7.70 -22.82 17.63
N LYS A 338 -7.29 -23.86 16.91
CA LYS A 338 -8.17 -24.61 16.00
C LYS A 338 -9.35 -25.28 16.73
N LYS A 339 -9.15 -25.69 17.98
CA LYS A 339 -10.20 -26.35 18.79
C LYS A 339 -11.23 -25.36 19.33
N ASN A 340 -10.84 -24.13 19.66
CA ASN A 340 -11.69 -23.17 20.37
C ASN A 340 -12.35 -22.12 19.46
N TYR A 341 -11.91 -22.01 18.22
CA TYR A 341 -12.40 -21.01 17.26
C TYR A 341 -12.85 -21.67 15.96
N ASP A 342 -13.80 -21.05 15.26
CA ASP A 342 -14.31 -21.51 13.97
C ASP A 342 -13.35 -21.19 12.82
N ALA A 343 -12.60 -20.10 12.93
CA ALA A 343 -11.46 -19.76 12.08
C ALA A 343 -10.33 -19.14 12.91
N VAL A 344 -9.10 -19.30 12.46
CA VAL A 344 -7.89 -18.77 13.09
C VAL A 344 -7.13 -17.90 12.11
N LEU A 345 -6.75 -16.69 12.53
CA LEU A 345 -5.89 -15.81 11.77
C LEU A 345 -4.56 -15.62 12.51
N VAL A 346 -3.45 -15.92 11.84
CA VAL A 346 -2.10 -15.76 12.38
C VAL A 346 -1.46 -14.50 11.79
N THR A 347 -1.15 -13.51 12.66
CA THR A 347 -0.58 -12.20 12.31
C THR A 347 0.58 -11.83 13.24
N ILE A 348 1.44 -12.80 13.53
CA ILE A 348 2.53 -12.70 14.52
C ILE A 348 3.68 -11.78 14.09
N GLY A 349 3.70 -11.32 12.85
CA GLY A 349 4.71 -10.40 12.34
C GLY A 349 6.09 -11.04 12.14
N ALA A 350 7.14 -10.22 12.13
CA ALA A 350 8.53 -10.62 11.91
C ALA A 350 9.44 -10.02 12.99
N TRP A 351 9.69 -10.77 14.06
CA TRP A 351 10.40 -10.31 15.26
C TRP A 351 11.85 -10.80 15.37
N LYS A 352 12.23 -11.86 14.64
CA LYS A 352 13.60 -12.34 14.61
C LYS A 352 14.46 -11.49 13.68
N SER A 353 15.63 -11.13 14.13
CA SER A 353 16.63 -10.40 13.34
C SER A 353 17.66 -11.34 12.73
N ARG A 354 18.25 -10.90 11.62
CA ARG A 354 19.38 -11.60 11.00
C ARG A 354 20.67 -11.24 11.71
N ASP A 355 21.55 -12.22 11.86
CA ASP A 355 22.93 -12.01 12.35
C ASP A 355 23.75 -11.27 11.28
N MET A 356 24.73 -10.45 11.70
CA MET A 356 25.70 -9.83 10.80
C MET A 356 26.61 -10.86 10.15
N GLY A 357 26.85 -11.99 10.82
CA GLY A 357 27.73 -13.07 10.36
C GLY A 357 29.21 -12.69 10.42
N ILE A 358 29.61 -11.87 11.38
CA ILE A 358 30.97 -11.38 11.55
C ILE A 358 31.67 -12.04 12.73
N GLU A 359 33.00 -12.03 12.72
CA GLU A 359 33.84 -12.54 13.81
C GLU A 359 33.55 -11.78 15.11
N GLY A 360 33.34 -12.47 16.22
CA GLY A 360 33.12 -11.90 17.54
C GLY A 360 31.66 -11.52 17.85
N GLU A 361 30.74 -11.61 16.87
CA GLU A 361 29.33 -11.22 17.09
C GLU A 361 28.64 -12.03 18.20
N LYS A 362 28.98 -13.33 18.32
CA LYS A 362 28.32 -14.26 19.26
C LYS A 362 29.19 -14.63 20.47
N ASP A 363 30.28 -13.95 20.67
CA ASP A 363 31.24 -14.27 21.75
C ASP A 363 30.79 -13.73 23.13
N GLY A 364 29.63 -13.06 23.20
CA GLY A 364 29.05 -12.57 24.45
C GLY A 364 29.70 -11.29 24.98
N TYR A 365 30.36 -10.52 24.14
CA TYR A 365 30.97 -9.24 24.55
C TYR A 365 29.92 -8.23 25.03
N GLU A 366 30.23 -7.55 26.14
CA GLU A 366 29.43 -6.42 26.60
C GLU A 366 29.46 -5.29 25.56
N GLY A 367 28.28 -4.84 25.13
CA GLY A 367 28.11 -3.80 24.11
C GLY A 367 27.64 -4.30 22.75
N VAL A 368 27.48 -5.62 22.52
CA VAL A 368 26.86 -6.15 21.32
C VAL A 368 25.39 -6.43 21.59
N PHE A 369 24.49 -5.68 20.94
CA PHE A 369 23.06 -5.99 20.97
C PHE A 369 22.74 -7.17 20.07
N ALA A 370 21.78 -8.00 20.47
CA ALA A 370 21.30 -9.10 19.64
C ALA A 370 20.59 -8.59 18.37
N SER A 371 19.94 -7.43 18.44
CA SER A 371 19.23 -6.86 17.27
C SER A 371 18.79 -5.41 17.51
N GLY A 372 18.57 -4.66 16.43
CA GLY A 372 17.98 -3.33 16.47
C GLY A 372 16.55 -3.33 17.02
N ILE A 373 15.76 -4.36 16.69
CA ILE A 373 14.40 -4.50 17.28
C ILE A 373 14.48 -4.77 18.78
N GLY A 374 15.43 -5.59 19.23
CA GLY A 374 15.65 -5.82 20.67
C GLY A 374 15.99 -4.52 21.39
N PHE A 375 16.86 -3.70 20.81
CA PHE A 375 17.20 -2.37 21.35
C PHE A 375 15.98 -1.45 21.43
N LEU A 376 15.20 -1.33 20.36
CA LEU A 376 13.98 -0.51 20.33
C LEU A 376 12.92 -1.03 21.30
N LEU A 377 12.79 -2.35 21.45
CA LEU A 377 11.88 -2.98 22.39
C LEU A 377 12.25 -2.70 23.85
N GLU A 378 13.54 -2.72 24.19
CA GLU A 378 14.01 -2.35 25.54
C GLU A 378 13.65 -0.90 25.86
N GLN A 379 13.93 0.01 24.94
CA GLN A 379 13.53 1.42 25.06
C GLN A 379 12.02 1.57 25.18
N ALA A 380 11.26 0.86 24.34
CA ALA A 380 9.81 0.89 24.34
C ALA A 380 9.20 0.46 25.68
N HIS A 381 9.84 -0.47 26.37
CA HIS A 381 9.47 -0.90 27.72
C HIS A 381 10.01 0.00 28.84
N GLY A 382 10.69 1.10 28.51
CA GLY A 382 11.28 2.02 29.49
C GLY A 382 12.49 1.45 30.23
N LYS A 383 13.15 0.43 29.64
CA LYS A 383 14.39 -0.13 30.22
C LYS A 383 15.57 0.76 29.86
N ASP A 384 16.58 0.78 30.74
CA ASP A 384 17.86 1.41 30.43
C ASP A 384 18.54 0.63 29.28
N THR A 385 18.71 1.27 28.15
CA THR A 385 19.40 0.71 26.99
C THR A 385 20.93 0.68 27.15
N GLY A 386 21.46 1.29 28.19
CA GLY A 386 22.89 1.33 28.50
C GLY A 386 23.76 2.08 27.49
N VAL A 387 23.18 2.91 26.60
CA VAL A 387 23.92 3.69 25.56
C VAL A 387 24.35 5.07 26.02
N LYS A 388 23.87 5.54 27.17
CA LYS A 388 24.15 6.88 27.70
C LYS A 388 25.65 7.13 27.83
N GLY A 389 26.15 8.20 27.22
CA GLY A 389 27.56 8.60 27.23
C GLY A 389 28.47 7.72 26.38
N LYS A 390 27.95 6.67 25.73
CA LYS A 390 28.72 5.73 24.89
C LYS A 390 28.75 6.13 23.43
N LYS A 391 29.73 5.61 22.69
CA LYS A 391 29.81 5.68 21.24
C LYS A 391 29.06 4.48 20.65
N VAL A 392 28.09 4.73 19.81
CA VAL A 392 27.20 3.71 19.23
C VAL A 392 27.45 3.57 17.74
N VAL A 393 27.57 2.34 17.27
CA VAL A 393 27.54 1.99 15.85
C VAL A 393 26.29 1.18 15.57
N VAL A 394 25.43 1.64 14.66
CA VAL A 394 24.29 0.90 14.12
C VAL A 394 24.65 0.38 12.73
N VAL A 395 24.43 -0.90 12.50
CA VAL A 395 24.71 -1.56 11.20
C VAL A 395 23.41 -1.79 10.47
N GLY A 396 23.22 -1.14 9.32
CA GLY A 396 22.02 -1.32 8.49
C GLY A 396 21.63 -0.05 7.73
N GLY A 397 20.62 -0.15 6.87
CA GLY A 397 20.19 0.96 6.01
C GLY A 397 18.67 1.08 5.86
N GLY A 398 17.88 0.31 6.60
CA GLY A 398 16.42 0.40 6.62
C GLY A 398 15.89 1.35 7.69
N ASN A 399 14.57 1.56 7.72
CA ASN A 399 13.91 2.43 8.71
C ASN A 399 14.26 2.03 10.15
N THR A 400 14.37 0.72 10.45
CA THR A 400 14.80 0.24 11.78
C THR A 400 16.19 0.77 12.17
N ALA A 401 17.13 0.86 11.22
CA ALA A 401 18.45 1.40 11.50
C ALA A 401 18.40 2.89 11.79
N ILE A 402 17.57 3.65 11.05
CA ILE A 402 17.34 5.07 11.29
C ILE A 402 16.68 5.28 12.67
N ASP A 403 15.68 4.46 13.02
CA ASP A 403 15.06 4.54 14.35
C ASP A 403 16.08 4.23 15.46
N CYS A 404 16.94 3.21 15.29
CA CYS A 404 17.99 2.88 16.27
C CYS A 404 18.98 4.03 16.50
N VAL A 405 19.50 4.66 15.42
CA VAL A 405 20.46 5.77 15.59
C VAL A 405 19.81 7.00 16.24
N ARG A 406 18.58 7.34 15.84
CA ARG A 406 17.85 8.48 16.39
C ARG A 406 17.43 8.25 17.84
N VAL A 407 17.06 7.01 18.21
CA VAL A 407 16.77 6.63 19.61
C VAL A 407 18.07 6.64 20.42
N SER A 408 19.18 6.07 19.93
CA SER A 408 20.48 6.11 20.64
C SER A 408 20.88 7.52 21.02
N LEU A 409 20.70 8.48 20.11
CA LEU A 409 20.98 9.89 20.38
C LEU A 409 20.09 10.43 21.50
N ARG A 410 18.78 10.15 21.48
CA ARG A 410 17.80 10.58 22.51
C ARG A 410 18.05 9.94 23.89
N GLU A 411 18.55 8.71 23.89
CA GLU A 411 18.98 8.02 25.11
C GLU A 411 20.35 8.51 25.64
N GLY A 412 20.93 9.54 25.00
CA GLY A 412 22.11 10.25 25.46
C GLY A 412 23.45 9.63 25.05
N ALA A 413 23.49 8.88 23.95
CA ALA A 413 24.76 8.46 23.35
C ALA A 413 25.63 9.68 23.00
N SER A 414 26.95 9.57 23.23
CA SER A 414 27.91 10.67 23.02
C SER A 414 28.30 10.83 21.56
N ASP A 415 28.25 9.77 20.78
CA ASP A 415 28.55 9.72 19.36
C ASP A 415 27.76 8.57 18.72
N VAL A 416 27.08 8.85 17.59
CA VAL A 416 26.22 7.87 16.90
C VAL A 416 26.61 7.77 15.45
N ASN A 417 26.95 6.55 15.04
CA ASN A 417 27.43 6.23 13.70
C ASN A 417 26.52 5.18 13.06
N LEU A 418 26.17 5.37 11.79
CA LEU A 418 25.48 4.38 10.99
C LEU A 418 26.42 3.83 9.91
N VAL A 419 26.58 2.51 9.87
CA VAL A 419 27.40 1.80 8.87
C VAL A 419 26.47 1.11 7.88
N TYR A 420 26.65 1.41 6.58
CA TYR A 420 25.84 0.83 5.52
C TYR A 420 26.69 0.41 4.32
N ARG A 421 26.53 -0.85 3.90
CA ARG A 421 27.37 -1.49 2.87
C ARG A 421 27.15 -1.01 1.42
N ARG A 422 26.13 -0.19 1.17
CA ARG A 422 25.85 0.45 -0.13
C ARG A 422 25.89 1.97 -0.02
N SER A 423 25.61 2.66 -1.11
CA SER A 423 25.50 4.13 -1.09
C SER A 423 24.13 4.60 -0.57
N ARG A 424 24.00 5.91 -0.34
CA ARG A 424 22.73 6.52 0.03
C ARG A 424 21.61 6.17 -0.96
N LYS A 425 21.91 6.13 -2.25
CA LYS A 425 20.93 5.84 -3.31
C LYS A 425 20.27 4.46 -3.17
N GLU A 426 21.02 3.47 -2.70
CA GLU A 426 20.51 2.11 -2.49
C GLU A 426 19.93 1.89 -1.09
N MET A 427 19.91 2.93 -0.24
CA MET A 427 19.38 2.84 1.11
C MET A 427 17.85 2.68 1.07
N PRO A 428 17.28 1.65 1.74
CA PRO A 428 15.83 1.41 1.69
C PRO A 428 15.02 2.24 2.70
N ALA A 429 15.69 3.01 3.57
CA ALA A 429 15.01 3.96 4.46
C ALA A 429 14.45 5.15 3.67
N GLU A 430 13.39 5.78 4.18
CA GLU A 430 12.79 6.94 3.58
C GLU A 430 13.77 8.14 3.58
N ASP A 431 13.89 8.82 2.44
CA ASP A 431 14.87 9.91 2.26
C ASP A 431 14.73 11.01 3.32
N TYR A 432 13.50 11.39 3.67
CA TYR A 432 13.25 12.42 4.67
C TYR A 432 13.69 12.01 6.09
N GLU A 433 13.66 10.70 6.41
CA GLU A 433 14.14 10.20 7.70
C GLU A 433 15.66 10.12 7.77
N ILE A 434 16.31 9.84 6.63
CA ILE A 434 17.77 9.92 6.50
C ILE A 434 18.23 11.37 6.71
N GLU A 435 17.54 12.32 6.10
CA GLU A 435 17.82 13.76 6.27
C GLU A 435 17.64 14.20 7.72
N ASP A 436 16.56 13.74 8.36
CA ASP A 436 16.33 13.99 9.78
C ASP A 436 17.46 13.51 10.67
N ALA A 437 17.95 12.30 10.42
CA ALA A 437 19.06 11.73 11.17
C ALA A 437 20.35 12.53 10.97
N ILE A 438 20.62 12.99 9.74
CA ILE A 438 21.79 13.85 9.44
C ILE A 438 21.67 15.20 10.15
N GLU A 439 20.49 15.84 10.13
CA GLU A 439 20.24 17.10 10.84
C GLU A 439 20.35 16.97 12.35
N GLU A 440 20.06 15.82 12.92
CA GLU A 440 20.25 15.50 14.33
C GLU A 440 21.71 15.26 14.71
N GLY A 441 22.62 15.13 13.74
CA GLY A 441 24.06 15.02 13.94
C GLY A 441 24.60 13.59 13.91
N ILE A 442 23.87 12.65 13.31
CA ILE A 442 24.31 11.26 13.15
C ILE A 442 25.33 11.15 12.01
N ASN A 443 26.42 10.41 12.23
CA ASN A 443 27.48 10.18 11.26
C ASN A 443 27.15 8.98 10.37
N PHE A 444 27.12 9.18 9.04
CA PHE A 444 26.87 8.11 8.07
C PHE A 444 28.16 7.62 7.42
N HIS A 445 28.41 6.31 7.50
CA HIS A 445 29.51 5.61 6.84
C HIS A 445 28.93 4.76 5.71
N PHE A 446 28.73 5.36 4.54
CA PHE A 446 28.30 4.64 3.34
C PHE A 446 29.43 3.86 2.71
N LEU A 447 29.12 2.75 2.03
CA LEU A 447 30.07 1.85 1.39
C LEU A 447 31.05 1.20 2.39
N TRP A 448 30.59 0.92 3.60
CA TRP A 448 31.34 0.17 4.60
C TRP A 448 30.53 -1.00 5.13
N ASN A 449 31.17 -2.17 5.27
CA ASN A 449 30.57 -3.38 5.83
C ASN A 449 31.37 -3.87 7.02
N PRO A 450 30.75 -4.21 8.15
CA PRO A 450 31.48 -4.77 9.30
C PRO A 450 32.05 -6.15 8.96
N THR A 451 33.21 -6.47 9.53
CA THR A 451 33.92 -7.75 9.36
C THR A 451 34.19 -8.43 10.70
N LYS A 452 34.42 -7.64 11.76
CA LYS A 452 34.81 -8.17 13.06
C LYS A 452 34.42 -7.21 14.20
N VAL A 453 33.98 -7.78 15.33
CA VAL A 453 33.85 -7.06 16.60
C VAL A 453 35.23 -6.98 17.25
N VAL A 454 35.69 -5.78 17.58
CA VAL A 454 36.94 -5.56 18.31
C VAL A 454 36.61 -5.40 19.78
N ALA A 455 37.11 -6.29 20.62
CA ALA A 455 36.84 -6.28 22.06
C ALA A 455 38.14 -6.38 22.88
N GLU A 456 38.14 -5.68 24.03
CA GLU A 456 39.21 -5.77 25.03
C GLU A 456 38.57 -6.06 26.40
N ASN A 457 39.14 -7.02 27.12
CA ASN A 457 38.62 -7.43 28.46
C ASN A 457 37.11 -7.78 28.44
N GLY A 458 36.60 -8.38 27.36
CA GLY A 458 35.20 -8.78 27.26
C GLY A 458 34.21 -7.63 26.89
N LYS A 459 34.73 -6.43 26.58
CA LYS A 459 33.92 -5.26 26.22
C LYS A 459 34.26 -4.80 24.81
N VAL A 460 33.25 -4.33 24.07
CA VAL A 460 33.44 -3.72 22.75
C VAL A 460 34.27 -2.44 22.88
N VAL A 461 35.28 -2.29 22.02
CA VAL A 461 36.08 -1.06 21.86
C VAL A 461 36.03 -0.54 20.44
N GLY A 462 35.46 -1.31 19.50
CA GLY A 462 35.30 -0.90 18.10
C GLY A 462 34.70 -1.98 17.23
N VAL A 463 34.43 -1.64 15.99
CA VAL A 463 34.06 -2.56 14.92
C VAL A 463 35.02 -2.37 13.74
N GLU A 464 35.60 -3.46 13.25
CA GLU A 464 36.36 -3.46 12.03
C GLU A 464 35.41 -3.47 10.83
N VAL A 465 35.67 -2.61 9.86
CA VAL A 465 34.88 -2.45 8.65
C VAL A 465 35.78 -2.47 7.41
N VAL A 466 35.26 -2.99 6.30
CA VAL A 466 35.92 -3.01 4.97
C VAL A 466 35.15 -2.09 4.01
N GLU A 467 35.88 -1.35 3.16
CA GLU A 467 35.29 -0.54 2.10
C GLU A 467 34.62 -1.44 1.04
N MET A 468 33.46 -1.01 0.53
CA MET A 468 32.68 -1.71 -0.47
C MET A 468 32.69 -0.98 -1.81
N VAL A 469 32.77 -1.74 -2.89
CA VAL A 469 32.57 -1.25 -4.26
C VAL A 469 31.23 -1.78 -4.77
N LEU A 470 30.47 -0.96 -5.50
CA LEU A 470 29.18 -1.37 -6.04
C LEU A 470 29.34 -1.96 -7.44
N GLY A 471 29.01 -3.24 -7.58
CA GLY A 471 28.93 -3.99 -8.83
C GLY A 471 27.58 -3.81 -9.56
N GLU A 472 27.19 -4.84 -10.31
CA GLU A 472 25.91 -4.90 -11.04
C GLU A 472 24.70 -4.98 -10.08
N PRO A 473 23.49 -4.60 -10.53
CA PRO A 473 22.27 -4.73 -9.74
C PRO A 473 21.97 -6.21 -9.38
N ASP A 474 21.53 -6.43 -8.15
CA ASP A 474 21.00 -7.72 -7.68
C ASP A 474 19.53 -7.92 -8.07
N GLU A 475 18.93 -9.06 -7.68
CA GLU A 475 17.50 -9.38 -7.93
C GLU A 475 16.52 -8.31 -7.41
N SER A 476 16.93 -7.49 -6.44
CA SER A 476 16.14 -6.37 -5.90
C SER A 476 16.30 -5.08 -6.70
N GLY A 477 17.10 -5.08 -7.77
CA GLY A 477 17.45 -3.91 -8.58
C GLY A 477 18.48 -2.98 -7.93
N ARG A 478 19.03 -3.32 -6.75
CA ARG A 478 20.07 -2.54 -6.07
C ARG A 478 21.45 -3.09 -6.39
N ARG A 479 22.43 -2.20 -6.57
CA ARG A 479 23.79 -2.58 -6.90
C ARG A 479 24.41 -3.46 -5.80
N LYS A 480 25.02 -4.59 -6.21
CA LYS A 480 25.61 -5.58 -5.31
C LYS A 480 26.89 -5.00 -4.68
N PRO A 481 27.03 -5.02 -3.34
CA PRO A 481 28.26 -4.56 -2.69
C PRO A 481 29.31 -5.67 -2.70
N GLU A 482 30.55 -5.34 -3.09
CA GLU A 482 31.70 -6.22 -3.11
C GLU A 482 32.82 -5.63 -2.23
N PRO A 483 33.48 -6.44 -1.35
CA PRO A 483 34.52 -5.93 -0.47
C PRO A 483 35.79 -5.57 -1.26
N LYS A 484 36.43 -4.45 -0.86
CA LYS A 484 37.72 -4.02 -1.37
C LYS A 484 38.81 -4.47 -0.39
N PRO A 485 39.54 -5.55 -0.66
CA PRO A 485 40.58 -6.07 0.25
C PRO A 485 41.68 -5.05 0.53
N GLY A 486 42.17 -5.02 1.76
CA GLY A 486 43.24 -4.11 2.18
C GLY A 486 42.75 -2.69 2.53
N SER A 487 41.45 -2.50 2.66
CA SER A 487 40.83 -1.20 3.06
C SER A 487 40.27 -1.23 4.50
N GLU A 488 40.55 -2.29 5.23
CA GLU A 488 40.05 -2.52 6.58
C GLU A 488 40.45 -1.37 7.50
N LYS A 489 39.49 -0.90 8.33
CA LYS A 489 39.70 0.10 9.38
C LYS A 489 38.82 -0.19 10.59
N ILE A 490 39.22 0.31 11.74
CA ILE A 490 38.40 0.23 12.96
C ILE A 490 37.62 1.53 13.15
N ILE A 491 36.30 1.41 13.36
CA ILE A 491 35.48 2.50 13.88
C ILE A 491 35.37 2.29 15.40
N PRO A 492 35.92 3.22 16.20
CA PRO A 492 35.85 3.09 17.66
C PRO A 492 34.41 3.21 18.15
N CYS A 493 33.95 2.25 18.95
CA CYS A 493 32.63 2.28 19.57
C CYS A 493 32.58 1.44 20.83
N ASP A 494 31.62 1.73 21.71
CA ASP A 494 31.35 0.98 22.92
C ASP A 494 30.14 0.06 22.76
N VAL A 495 29.31 0.31 21.74
CA VAL A 495 28.07 -0.42 21.48
C VAL A 495 27.87 -0.65 19.97
N ILE A 496 27.46 -1.87 19.60
CA ILE A 496 27.10 -2.27 18.24
C ILE A 496 25.65 -2.75 18.22
N ILE A 497 24.84 -2.20 17.32
CA ILE A 497 23.41 -2.53 17.16
C ILE A 497 23.17 -3.04 15.72
N PRO A 498 22.96 -4.35 15.50
CA PRO A 498 22.63 -4.90 14.19
C PRO A 498 21.18 -4.57 13.79
N ALA A 499 20.96 -3.91 12.66
CA ALA A 499 19.65 -3.56 12.11
C ALA A 499 19.56 -3.95 10.62
N ILE A 500 19.92 -5.20 10.30
CA ILE A 500 20.13 -5.70 8.92
C ILE A 500 19.00 -6.55 8.35
N GLY A 501 17.81 -6.44 8.94
CA GLY A 501 16.60 -7.10 8.48
C GLY A 501 16.04 -8.09 9.49
N GLN A 502 14.78 -8.45 9.26
CA GLN A 502 13.96 -9.26 10.14
C GLN A 502 13.35 -10.44 9.38
N PHE A 503 12.85 -11.43 10.11
CA PHE A 503 12.07 -12.55 9.59
C PHE A 503 11.11 -13.10 10.63
N THR A 504 10.12 -13.87 10.18
CA THR A 504 9.11 -14.46 11.06
C THR A 504 9.69 -15.62 11.87
N ASP A 505 9.35 -15.71 13.15
CA ASP A 505 9.67 -16.87 13.98
C ASP A 505 8.63 -17.98 13.83
N LEU A 506 8.94 -18.99 13.04
CA LEU A 506 8.10 -20.17 12.83
C LEU A 506 8.69 -21.44 13.48
N THR A 507 9.61 -21.32 14.43
CA THR A 507 10.28 -22.46 15.08
C THR A 507 9.35 -23.31 15.93
N PHE A 508 8.16 -22.81 16.25
CA PHE A 508 7.12 -23.54 16.97
C PHE A 508 6.33 -24.51 16.08
N LEU A 509 6.38 -24.32 14.74
CA LEU A 509 5.67 -25.21 13.83
C LEU A 509 6.37 -26.56 13.73
N THR A 510 5.57 -27.61 13.75
CA THR A 510 5.99 -29.00 13.57
C THR A 510 5.29 -29.61 12.36
N GLU A 511 5.75 -30.78 11.90
CA GLU A 511 5.09 -31.51 10.81
C GLU A 511 3.62 -31.86 11.14
N LYS A 512 3.27 -31.99 12.43
CA LYS A 512 1.91 -32.26 12.89
C LYS A 512 0.93 -31.13 12.60
N ASP A 513 1.41 -29.90 12.55
CA ASP A 513 0.58 -28.71 12.27
C ASP A 513 0.10 -28.67 10.82
N GLY A 514 0.79 -29.37 9.91
CA GLY A 514 0.41 -29.50 8.50
C GLY A 514 0.49 -28.20 7.70
N LEU A 515 1.15 -27.17 8.24
CA LEU A 515 1.26 -25.86 7.59
C LEU A 515 2.52 -25.75 6.73
N ALA A 516 2.34 -25.41 5.47
CA ALA A 516 3.45 -25.18 4.57
C ALA A 516 4.11 -23.82 4.82
N VAL A 517 5.44 -23.80 4.73
CA VAL A 517 6.29 -22.62 4.92
C VAL A 517 7.03 -22.33 3.62
N THR A 518 7.25 -21.05 3.30
CA THR A 518 8.02 -20.62 2.13
C THR A 518 9.53 -20.67 2.42
N LYS A 519 10.35 -20.60 1.37
CA LYS A 519 11.82 -20.47 1.51
C LYS A 519 12.27 -19.20 2.28
N TRP A 520 11.39 -18.25 2.47
CA TRP A 520 11.62 -16.99 3.20
C TRP A 520 11.22 -17.07 4.68
N ASN A 521 10.87 -18.27 5.15
CA ASN A 521 10.39 -18.50 6.51
C ASN A 521 9.11 -17.71 6.84
N THR A 522 8.13 -17.77 5.94
CA THR A 522 6.79 -17.19 6.10
C THR A 522 5.73 -18.25 5.84
N PHE A 523 4.49 -18.06 6.30
CA PHE A 523 3.40 -18.97 5.96
C PHE A 523 3.15 -18.98 4.45
N LYS A 524 2.97 -20.17 3.88
CA LYS A 524 2.52 -20.29 2.50
C LYS A 524 1.00 -20.24 2.48
N VAL A 525 0.45 -19.18 1.88
CA VAL A 525 -0.99 -19.00 1.65
C VAL A 525 -1.32 -19.11 0.17
N ARG A 526 -2.60 -19.29 -0.17
CA ARG A 526 -3.06 -19.09 -1.54
C ARG A 526 -3.13 -17.59 -1.85
N ASP A 527 -2.60 -17.20 -3.02
CA ASP A 527 -2.58 -15.82 -3.45
C ASP A 527 -3.98 -15.20 -3.39
N ASP A 528 -4.09 -14.01 -2.78
CA ASP A 528 -5.32 -13.23 -2.62
C ASP A 528 -6.44 -13.90 -1.77
N LEU A 529 -6.26 -15.15 -1.31
CA LEU A 529 -7.23 -15.87 -0.48
C LEU A 529 -6.80 -16.00 0.99
N TYR A 530 -5.53 -15.81 1.28
CA TYR A 530 -4.94 -15.76 2.63
C TYR A 530 -5.07 -17.04 3.47
N ASP A 531 -5.70 -18.10 2.97
CA ASP A 531 -5.77 -19.39 3.65
C ASP A 531 -4.47 -20.17 3.43
N THR A 532 -4.11 -20.96 4.45
CA THR A 532 -2.93 -21.81 4.44
C THR A 532 -3.28 -23.21 3.88
N THR A 533 -2.38 -24.17 4.07
CA THR A 533 -2.67 -25.59 3.77
C THR A 533 -3.73 -26.22 4.71
N ASP A 534 -3.99 -25.60 5.86
CA ASP A 534 -5.14 -25.93 6.73
C ASP A 534 -6.26 -24.91 6.45
N PRO A 535 -7.44 -25.35 5.94
CA PRO A 535 -8.50 -24.42 5.52
C PRO A 535 -9.09 -23.57 6.65
N LYS A 536 -8.85 -23.95 7.90
CA LYS A 536 -9.28 -23.22 9.10
C LYS A 536 -8.30 -22.13 9.52
N VAL A 537 -7.07 -22.16 8.99
CA VAL A 537 -5.97 -21.27 9.38
C VAL A 537 -5.62 -20.31 8.25
N PHE A 538 -5.70 -19.03 8.54
CA PHE A 538 -5.36 -17.93 7.65
C PHE A 538 -4.10 -17.20 8.15
N SER A 539 -3.39 -16.53 7.26
CA SER A 539 -2.24 -15.69 7.63
C SER A 539 -2.21 -14.41 6.80
N ALA A 540 -1.84 -13.30 7.44
CA ALA A 540 -1.72 -12.01 6.79
C ALA A 540 -0.65 -11.14 7.47
N GLY A 541 -0.12 -10.17 6.75
CA GLY A 541 0.92 -9.26 7.22
C GLY A 541 2.33 -9.83 7.08
N ASP A 542 3.27 -9.37 7.93
CA ASP A 542 4.69 -9.70 7.77
C ASP A 542 4.99 -11.21 7.90
N CYS A 543 4.16 -11.97 8.57
CA CYS A 543 4.32 -13.43 8.64
C CYS A 543 3.92 -14.17 7.35
N GLU A 544 3.33 -13.48 6.38
CA GLU A 544 3.02 -13.97 5.03
C GLU A 544 4.10 -13.58 4.01
N TRP A 545 4.58 -12.32 4.03
CA TRP A 545 5.49 -11.79 2.99
C TRP A 545 6.89 -11.44 3.50
N GLY A 546 7.12 -11.47 4.79
CA GLY A 546 8.25 -10.81 5.44
C GLY A 546 7.96 -9.35 5.79
N PRO A 547 8.92 -8.65 6.42
CA PRO A 547 8.71 -7.29 6.92
C PRO A 547 8.38 -6.29 5.80
N MET A 548 7.23 -5.62 5.94
CA MET A 548 6.72 -4.64 5.00
C MET A 548 6.15 -3.41 5.73
N THR A 549 5.28 -2.65 5.08
CA THR A 549 4.71 -1.43 5.62
C THR A 549 3.38 -1.66 6.33
N VAL A 550 3.06 -0.80 7.31
CA VAL A 550 1.78 -0.85 8.05
C VAL A 550 0.58 -0.82 7.10
N VAL A 551 0.59 0.05 6.11
CA VAL A 551 -0.53 0.17 5.15
C VAL A 551 -0.72 -1.10 4.31
N LYS A 552 0.34 -1.85 4.01
CA LYS A 552 0.25 -3.14 3.31
C LYS A 552 -0.34 -4.21 4.21
N ALA A 553 0.07 -4.25 5.48
CA ALA A 553 -0.51 -5.17 6.47
C ALA A 553 -2.02 -4.90 6.69
N ILE A 554 -2.45 -3.64 6.71
CA ILE A 554 -3.86 -3.25 6.77
C ILE A 554 -4.63 -3.75 5.54
N GLY A 555 -4.12 -3.50 4.34
CA GLY A 555 -4.77 -3.95 3.10
C GLY A 555 -4.96 -5.46 3.06
N ALA A 556 -3.92 -6.22 3.37
CA ALA A 556 -3.98 -7.68 3.44
C ALA A 556 -4.96 -8.20 4.48
N ALA A 557 -4.91 -7.64 5.68
CA ALA A 557 -5.76 -8.08 6.77
C ALA A 557 -7.25 -7.81 6.50
N ARG A 558 -7.58 -6.73 5.78
CA ARG A 558 -8.94 -6.47 5.31
C ARG A 558 -9.41 -7.57 4.35
N TRP A 559 -8.57 -7.96 3.38
CA TRP A 559 -8.89 -9.06 2.46
C TRP A 559 -8.97 -10.40 3.20
N ALA A 560 -8.04 -10.69 4.11
CA ALA A 560 -8.09 -11.89 4.93
C ALA A 560 -9.39 -11.98 5.76
N ALA A 561 -9.85 -10.87 6.34
CA ALA A 561 -11.12 -10.82 7.05
C ALA A 561 -12.31 -11.17 6.15
N LEU A 562 -12.33 -10.68 4.90
CA LEU A 562 -13.36 -11.01 3.91
C LEU A 562 -13.29 -12.48 3.51
N MET A 563 -12.08 -13.05 3.35
CA MET A 563 -11.91 -14.46 3.03
C MET A 563 -12.33 -15.38 4.18
N ILE A 564 -12.08 -14.95 5.43
CA ILE A 564 -12.57 -15.65 6.62
C ILE A 564 -14.10 -15.62 6.68
N ASP A 565 -14.74 -14.49 6.39
CA ASP A 565 -16.20 -14.38 6.32
C ASP A 565 -16.77 -15.38 5.30
N ARG A 566 -16.24 -15.43 4.10
CA ARG A 566 -16.66 -16.39 3.06
C ARG A 566 -16.41 -17.84 3.45
N TYR A 567 -15.27 -18.13 4.05
CA TYR A 567 -15.00 -19.47 4.58
C TYR A 567 -16.04 -19.89 5.64
N LEU A 568 -16.37 -18.98 6.54
CA LEU A 568 -17.33 -19.26 7.60
C LEU A 568 -18.77 -19.37 7.09
N GLU A 569 -19.17 -18.59 6.08
CA GLU A 569 -20.53 -18.60 5.53
C GLU A 569 -20.72 -19.69 4.47
N ASP A 570 -19.76 -19.83 3.54
CA ASP A 570 -19.88 -20.64 2.33
C ASP A 570 -19.00 -21.90 2.34
N GLY A 571 -18.17 -22.08 3.38
CA GLY A 571 -17.30 -23.25 3.57
C GLY A 571 -15.94 -23.13 2.87
N ALA A 572 -15.69 -22.10 2.05
CA ALA A 572 -14.40 -21.88 1.39
C ALA A 572 -14.21 -20.40 1.05
N PRO A 573 -12.97 -19.87 1.11
CA PRO A 573 -12.68 -18.53 0.61
C PRO A 573 -12.67 -18.52 -0.93
N TYR A 574 -13.19 -17.43 -1.51
CA TYR A 574 -13.21 -17.20 -2.96
C TYR A 574 -13.19 -15.70 -3.27
N LEU A 575 -12.82 -15.34 -4.50
CA LEU A 575 -12.99 -14.00 -5.04
C LEU A 575 -14.18 -13.96 -6.00
N THR A 576 -14.94 -12.87 -5.97
CA THR A 576 -15.96 -12.60 -6.99
C THR A 576 -15.29 -12.24 -8.33
N GLU A 577 -16.05 -12.25 -9.43
CA GLU A 577 -15.54 -11.83 -10.74
C GLU A 577 -15.03 -10.39 -10.72
N GLU A 578 -15.76 -9.48 -10.07
CA GLU A 578 -15.40 -8.08 -9.90
C GLU A 578 -14.08 -7.91 -9.14
N GLU A 579 -13.93 -8.61 -8.02
CA GLU A 579 -12.71 -8.57 -7.21
C GLU A 579 -11.51 -9.16 -7.94
N THR A 580 -11.68 -10.26 -8.65
CA THR A 580 -10.63 -10.86 -9.49
C THR A 580 -10.17 -9.86 -10.55
N LEU A 581 -11.12 -9.19 -11.21
CA LEU A 581 -10.83 -8.15 -12.19
C LEU A 581 -10.10 -6.97 -11.56
N GLN A 582 -10.60 -6.45 -10.43
CA GLN A 582 -9.99 -5.35 -9.71
C GLN A 582 -8.53 -5.64 -9.34
N LEU A 583 -8.28 -6.81 -8.74
CA LEU A 583 -6.93 -7.22 -8.35
C LEU A 583 -6.01 -7.39 -9.56
N SER A 584 -6.52 -7.94 -10.65
CA SER A 584 -5.79 -8.06 -11.92
C SER A 584 -5.41 -6.68 -12.47
N LEU A 585 -6.35 -5.73 -12.53
CA LEU A 585 -6.09 -4.36 -12.99
C LEU A 585 -5.03 -3.65 -12.13
N TYR A 586 -5.05 -3.86 -10.81
CA TYR A 586 -4.06 -3.27 -9.90
C TYR A 586 -2.69 -3.92 -10.04
N LYS A 587 -2.60 -5.25 -10.08
CA LYS A 587 -1.34 -5.99 -10.27
C LYS A 587 -0.66 -5.60 -11.59
N ASN A 588 -1.45 -5.33 -12.62
CA ASN A 588 -0.96 -4.92 -13.94
C ASN A 588 -0.76 -3.39 -14.07
N LYS A 589 -0.91 -2.65 -12.98
CA LYS A 589 -0.67 -1.20 -12.94
C LYS A 589 -1.47 -0.41 -13.99
N VAL A 590 -2.69 -0.87 -14.31
CA VAL A 590 -3.56 -0.22 -15.31
C VAL A 590 -3.93 1.20 -14.86
N PHE A 591 -3.91 1.48 -13.55
CA PHE A 591 -4.24 2.78 -12.97
C PHE A 591 -3.02 3.64 -12.60
N ASP A 592 -1.85 3.36 -13.17
CA ASP A 592 -0.67 4.19 -12.95
C ASP A 592 -0.82 5.60 -13.55
N LYS A 593 -0.07 6.56 -13.01
CA LYS A 593 -0.08 7.99 -13.41
C LYS A 593 0.61 8.29 -14.75
N THR A 594 0.46 7.48 -15.76
CA THR A 594 1.34 7.53 -16.95
C THR A 594 0.87 8.45 -18.08
N GLU A 595 -0.39 8.92 -18.05
CA GLU A 595 -0.89 9.78 -19.14
C GLU A 595 -0.49 11.26 -18.96
N LYS A 596 -0.39 11.96 -20.10
CA LYS A 596 -0.20 13.40 -20.11
C LYS A 596 -1.39 14.11 -19.46
N VAL A 597 -1.11 15.03 -18.56
CA VAL A 597 -2.11 15.90 -17.94
C VAL A 597 -2.23 17.15 -18.79
N CYS A 598 -3.46 17.58 -19.11
CA CYS A 598 -3.66 18.90 -19.68
C CYS A 598 -3.08 19.96 -18.73
N GLU A 599 -2.34 20.91 -19.28
CA GLU A 599 -1.91 22.08 -18.53
C GLU A 599 -3.13 22.89 -18.12
N LEU A 600 -3.65 22.61 -16.94
CA LEU A 600 -4.67 23.44 -16.33
C LEU A 600 -4.00 24.59 -15.57
N GLU A 601 -4.75 25.65 -15.32
CA GLU A 601 -4.33 26.87 -14.60
C GLU A 601 -3.89 26.64 -13.13
N THR A 602 -3.37 25.47 -12.83
CA THR A 602 -3.04 25.02 -11.48
C THR A 602 -1.56 25.19 -11.12
N LYS A 603 -0.75 25.70 -12.04
CA LYS A 603 0.71 25.93 -11.85
C LYS A 603 1.07 26.92 -10.75
N SER A 604 0.10 27.68 -10.22
CA SER A 604 0.35 28.71 -9.21
C SER A 604 0.07 28.27 -7.77
N ILE A 605 -0.41 27.04 -7.53
CA ILE A 605 -0.76 26.56 -6.19
C ILE A 605 0.36 25.63 -5.70
N HIS A 606 1.19 26.14 -4.81
CA HIS A 606 2.29 25.38 -4.22
C HIS A 606 1.79 24.38 -3.17
N ARG A 607 2.55 23.30 -2.99
CA ARG A 607 2.34 22.30 -1.94
C ARG A 607 2.44 22.97 -0.57
N VAL A 608 1.50 22.66 0.31
CA VAL A 608 1.60 23.04 1.71
C VAL A 608 2.52 22.07 2.42
N HIS A 609 3.60 22.59 2.99
CA HIS A 609 4.56 21.81 3.73
C HIS A 609 4.16 21.72 5.21
N GLN A 610 4.32 20.54 5.75
CA GLN A 610 4.12 20.27 7.17
C GLN A 610 5.23 20.95 7.99
N HIS A 611 4.86 21.58 9.10
CA HIS A 611 5.85 22.13 10.01
C HIS A 611 6.56 20.98 10.75
N LYS A 612 7.88 21.04 10.80
CA LYS A 612 8.74 20.05 11.44
C LYS A 612 9.66 20.76 12.43
N MET A 613 9.87 20.13 13.59
CA MET A 613 10.85 20.62 14.56
C MET A 613 12.25 20.56 13.95
N THR A 614 13.08 21.56 14.23
CA THR A 614 14.50 21.57 13.76
C THR A 614 15.29 20.45 14.45
N GLY A 615 16.40 20.01 13.85
CA GLY A 615 17.25 18.97 14.41
C GLY A 615 17.71 19.27 15.84
N LYS A 616 17.96 20.55 16.19
CA LYS A 616 18.32 20.98 17.55
C LYS A 616 17.17 20.84 18.55
N GLU A 617 15.93 21.13 18.12
CA GLU A 617 14.76 21.07 18.99
C GLU A 617 14.33 19.65 19.30
N ARG A 618 14.55 18.69 18.36
CA ARG A 618 13.98 17.35 18.45
C ARG A 618 14.95 16.26 18.93
N LYS A 619 16.27 16.48 18.85
CA LYS A 619 17.26 15.43 19.10
C LYS A 619 17.34 14.91 20.54
N ASP A 620 16.87 15.69 21.51
CA ASP A 620 17.01 15.38 22.95
C ASP A 620 15.68 15.04 23.63
N ASN A 621 14.60 14.78 22.86
CA ASN A 621 13.28 14.50 23.40
C ASN A 621 12.45 13.60 22.47
N TYR A 622 11.31 13.13 23.01
CA TYR A 622 10.36 12.27 22.31
C TYR A 622 9.06 12.98 21.89
N GLN A 623 9.06 14.32 21.82
CA GLN A 623 7.92 15.05 21.29
C GLN A 623 7.72 14.72 19.82
N GLU A 624 6.45 14.67 19.40
CA GLU A 624 6.10 14.43 18.00
C GLU A 624 6.76 15.47 17.09
N VAL A 625 7.63 15.00 16.19
CA VAL A 625 8.51 15.82 15.36
C VAL A 625 7.72 16.59 14.30
N GLU A 626 6.80 15.92 13.63
CA GLU A 626 5.99 16.49 12.56
C GLU A 626 4.67 17.03 13.13
N LYS A 627 4.42 18.33 12.96
CA LYS A 627 3.19 18.97 13.45
C LYS A 627 2.04 18.77 12.46
N PRO A 628 0.78 18.64 12.93
CA PRO A 628 -0.37 18.54 12.02
C PRO A 628 -0.56 19.81 11.20
N PHE A 629 -1.26 19.71 10.09
CA PHE A 629 -1.80 20.89 9.42
C PHE A 629 -2.82 21.61 10.31
N THR A 630 -2.83 22.93 10.24
CA THR A 630 -4.02 23.69 10.65
C THR A 630 -5.17 23.37 9.70
N LEU A 631 -6.41 23.61 10.12
CA LEU A 631 -7.57 23.36 9.25
C LEU A 631 -7.53 24.21 7.96
N GLN A 632 -6.94 25.42 8.01
CA GLN A 632 -6.73 26.25 6.83
C GLN A 632 -5.68 25.65 5.88
N GLN A 633 -4.55 25.20 6.40
CA GLN A 633 -3.53 24.51 5.60
C GLN A 633 -4.08 23.23 4.95
N ALA A 634 -4.91 22.48 5.68
CA ALA A 634 -5.55 21.30 5.13
C ALA A 634 -6.56 21.64 4.01
N TYR A 635 -7.33 22.72 4.16
CA TYR A 635 -8.19 23.24 3.10
C TYR A 635 -7.38 23.64 1.86
N ASP A 636 -6.32 24.44 2.05
CA ASP A 636 -5.48 24.94 0.96
C ASP A 636 -4.86 23.76 0.20
N GLU A 637 -4.29 22.77 0.91
CA GLU A 637 -3.72 21.58 0.29
C GLU A 637 -4.78 20.71 -0.39
N ALA A 638 -5.98 20.55 0.20
CA ALA A 638 -7.08 19.80 -0.39
C ALA A 638 -7.54 20.42 -1.72
N THR A 639 -7.47 21.76 -1.89
CA THR A 639 -7.83 22.44 -3.15
C THR A 639 -6.92 22.06 -4.31
N ARG A 640 -5.71 21.57 -4.05
CA ARG A 640 -4.76 21.11 -5.07
C ARG A 640 -5.17 19.78 -5.72
N CYS A 641 -6.07 19.02 -5.11
CA CYS A 641 -6.50 17.74 -5.64
C CYS A 641 -7.23 17.89 -6.98
N LEU A 642 -6.74 17.18 -8.01
CA LEU A 642 -7.32 17.20 -9.37
C LEU A 642 -8.53 16.26 -9.50
N ARG A 643 -8.91 15.51 -8.45
CA ARG A 643 -9.98 14.49 -8.49
C ARG A 643 -9.84 13.55 -9.70
N CYS A 644 -8.69 12.93 -9.84
CA CYS A 644 -8.33 12.07 -10.99
C CYS A 644 -9.08 10.72 -10.97
N VAL A 645 -10.39 10.74 -10.84
CA VAL A 645 -11.21 9.52 -10.93
C VAL A 645 -11.07 8.93 -12.33
N ARG A 646 -10.88 7.62 -12.43
CA ARG A 646 -10.71 6.85 -13.66
C ARG A 646 -11.63 5.66 -13.66
N MET A 647 -12.07 5.30 -14.85
CA MET A 647 -12.86 4.10 -15.07
C MET A 647 -12.14 3.19 -16.04
N ALA A 648 -12.01 1.92 -15.69
CA ALA A 648 -11.75 0.85 -16.64
C ALA A 648 -13.04 0.02 -16.79
N MET A 649 -13.35 -0.38 -18.01
CA MET A 649 -14.48 -1.24 -18.34
C MET A 649 -14.01 -2.45 -19.12
N VAL A 650 -14.48 -3.61 -18.74
CA VAL A 650 -14.19 -4.88 -19.38
C VAL A 650 -15.50 -5.47 -19.88
N GLY A 651 -15.51 -5.91 -21.14
CA GLY A 651 -16.62 -6.68 -21.72
C GLY A 651 -16.24 -8.15 -21.79
N LEU A 652 -17.04 -9.00 -21.17
CA LEU A 652 -16.90 -10.46 -21.19
C LEU A 652 -17.99 -11.06 -22.07
N GLY A 653 -17.63 -12.09 -22.83
CA GLY A 653 -18.60 -12.88 -23.59
C GLY A 653 -19.55 -13.62 -22.65
N THR A 654 -20.78 -13.83 -23.07
CA THR A 654 -21.70 -14.76 -22.39
C THR A 654 -21.33 -16.19 -22.80
N LYS A 655 -21.48 -17.15 -21.87
CA LYS A 655 -21.31 -18.59 -22.17
C LYS A 655 -22.28 -19.07 -23.23
#